data_7bc906da42771fa75a347c056852bfcc
#
_entry.id   7bc906da42771fa75a347c056852bfcc
#
_cell.length_a   1.000
_cell.length_b   1.000
_cell.length_c   1.000
_cell.angle_alpha   90.00
_cell.angle_beta   90.00
_cell.angle_gamma   90.00
#
_symmetry.space_group_name_H-M   'P 1'
#
loop_
_entity.id
_entity.type
_entity.pdbx_description
1 polymer ?
#
loop_
_entity_poly.entity_id
_entity_poly.type
_entity_poly.pdbx_seq_one_letter_code
_entity_poly.pdbx_strand_id
1 'polypeptide(L)'
;MVIAHIRKSDGKEQTAAVHCRETAKLCSGYAAAIDAKQTAILQGLLHDAGKLTTAFERYIRQESDRRRGEIDHAFAGAKYLCEIAEKTSDPYKQETARLIAHTILSHHGIHDWLDHDDHDYLTERLQKTEGYAEVLSHLEEIASAQELQELLEQAAQEYRQITAKLKQLAAKNKTAYGFYMGMLERFLQSCLIDADRTDTASFMSDSATENTYDLPAVWEQMSAKMQEKCNAFSKRTDAISVQRSSISDRCAAFAAHPVKACRLIVPTGGGKTLSSLRFAIESCKAHGKQKIFYIAPFMSILEQNSDEIRSIAGEENFTEHHSNLLSEIETKEELHEYELRTEKWDAPVIATTMVQLLNTLFSAKSSAVRRMHRLSDAVIIMDEVQSVPLKCVHLFNLAVNFLTHLCGATVVLCSATQPVFEQTEFPLLLDAQSSMTGDTAQDFAVFHRTDVISAVTPYGSTYEEAADFCAEKHAENGNLLLIVNTKAAAKALFVRMCERCPEAEVIHLSTNLCPAHRREKIAEMRRLLAAGKPLICVTTQLIEAGVDISFRCVVRSLAGLDNAAQAAGRCNRNGECQTPCPVYLVKLKEENVSRLEGVQTAMNLSQQMLSSVKYSDYLAAQTQQDYFQALYRTASGKLSYPVQESGIQTDLVTMLSLNTNHYKMSGLPKDRQFSVQAFKSAGSLFEVIDSRTQDILVPWNDEAKALISELECDQTPDRYCELLRKAQKYTVGVYNIRKLDEVGAVRTLACGVSVLDERFYDSDCGVVTEGAEQELLLF
;
A
#
# COMPACT_ATOMS: atom_id res chain seq x y z
N MET A 1 5.07 -44.76 -0.38
CA MET A 1 5.09 -43.33 -0.72
C MET A 1 4.01 -42.66 0.10
N VAL A 2 4.37 -41.70 0.92
CA VAL A 2 3.47 -40.99 1.83
C VAL A 2 2.75 -39.89 1.08
N ILE A 3 1.47 -39.64 1.42
CA ILE A 3 0.57 -38.73 0.71
C ILE A 3 0.59 -37.36 1.37
N ALA A 4 0.71 -36.28 0.56
CA ALA A 4 0.61 -34.91 1.01
C ALA A 4 -0.82 -34.36 0.88
N HIS A 5 -1.50 -34.68 -0.21
CA HIS A 5 -2.84 -34.14 -0.52
C HIS A 5 -3.76 -35.21 -1.13
N ILE A 6 -5.06 -35.09 -0.87
CA ILE A 6 -6.10 -35.91 -1.50
C ILE A 6 -7.15 -34.95 -2.08
N ARG A 7 -7.39 -35.04 -3.39
CA ARG A 7 -8.39 -34.22 -4.08
C ARG A 7 -9.78 -34.75 -3.81
N LYS A 8 -10.64 -33.92 -3.26
CA LYS A 8 -11.99 -34.34 -2.82
C LYS A 8 -12.93 -34.71 -3.97
N SER A 9 -12.72 -34.16 -5.16
CA SER A 9 -13.60 -34.36 -6.32
C SER A 9 -13.54 -35.77 -6.92
N ASP A 10 -12.35 -36.40 -6.93
CA ASP A 10 -12.10 -37.68 -7.57
C ASP A 10 -11.24 -38.67 -6.74
N GLY A 11 -10.81 -38.25 -5.55
CA GLY A 11 -9.97 -39.06 -4.68
C GLY A 11 -8.50 -39.20 -5.12
N LYS A 12 -8.04 -38.44 -6.11
CA LYS A 12 -6.65 -38.49 -6.56
C LYS A 12 -5.70 -38.09 -5.46
N GLU A 13 -4.59 -38.82 -5.34
CA GLU A 13 -3.58 -38.62 -4.30
C GLU A 13 -2.31 -37.96 -4.89
N GLN A 14 -1.76 -36.97 -4.19
CA GLN A 14 -0.44 -36.38 -4.46
C GLN A 14 0.52 -36.85 -3.37
N THR A 15 1.65 -37.41 -3.74
CA THR A 15 2.66 -37.82 -2.77
C THR A 15 3.43 -36.59 -2.24
N ALA A 16 3.96 -36.72 -1.01
CA ALA A 16 4.79 -35.68 -0.41
C ALA A 16 6.04 -35.37 -1.27
N ALA A 17 6.63 -36.39 -1.87
CA ALA A 17 7.78 -36.23 -2.76
C ALA A 17 7.45 -35.41 -4.02
N VAL A 18 6.30 -35.62 -4.65
CA VAL A 18 5.87 -34.87 -5.82
C VAL A 18 5.58 -33.43 -5.42
N HIS A 19 4.81 -33.21 -4.35
CA HIS A 19 4.50 -31.88 -3.84
C HIS A 19 5.76 -31.05 -3.53
N CYS A 20 6.70 -31.61 -2.77
CA CYS A 20 7.95 -30.92 -2.43
C CYS A 20 8.79 -30.57 -3.66
N ARG A 21 8.87 -31.46 -4.65
CA ARG A 21 9.63 -31.22 -5.88
C ARG A 21 9.00 -30.16 -6.79
N GLU A 22 7.67 -30.19 -6.95
CA GLU A 22 6.98 -29.14 -7.74
C GLU A 22 7.04 -27.78 -7.03
N THR A 23 6.88 -27.75 -5.70
CA THR A 23 7.09 -26.54 -4.88
C THR A 23 8.52 -26.01 -5.05
N ALA A 24 9.54 -26.89 -5.01
CA ALA A 24 10.93 -26.48 -5.21
C ALA A 24 11.19 -25.88 -6.59
N LYS A 25 10.59 -26.44 -7.63
CA LYS A 25 10.69 -25.92 -9.00
C LYS A 25 10.07 -24.54 -9.13
N LEU A 26 8.88 -24.32 -8.58
CA LEU A 26 8.23 -23.02 -8.56
C LEU A 26 9.04 -21.99 -7.76
N CYS A 27 9.48 -22.35 -6.54
CA CYS A 27 10.34 -21.51 -5.72
C CYS A 27 11.60 -21.04 -6.45
N SER A 28 12.27 -21.98 -7.14
CA SER A 28 13.49 -21.69 -7.91
C SER A 28 13.23 -20.64 -9.01
N GLY A 29 12.08 -20.76 -9.69
CA GLY A 29 11.65 -19.79 -10.70
C GLY A 29 11.46 -18.40 -10.09
N TYR A 30 10.78 -18.32 -8.96
CA TYR A 30 10.49 -17.04 -8.28
C TYR A 30 11.75 -16.38 -7.70
N ALA A 31 12.70 -17.15 -7.19
CA ALA A 31 13.94 -16.64 -6.62
C ALA A 31 15.05 -16.35 -7.65
N ALA A 32 14.80 -16.62 -8.93
CA ALA A 32 15.77 -16.41 -10.01
C ALA A 32 16.24 -14.96 -10.12
N ALA A 33 15.32 -14.01 -9.90
CA ALA A 33 15.58 -12.57 -10.01
C ALA A 33 16.64 -12.05 -9.01
N ILE A 34 16.87 -12.76 -7.91
CA ILE A 34 17.87 -12.38 -6.89
C ILE A 34 19.07 -13.33 -6.85
N ASP A 35 19.24 -14.21 -7.84
CA ASP A 35 20.30 -15.23 -7.91
C ASP A 35 20.26 -16.24 -6.75
N ALA A 36 19.06 -16.61 -6.24
CA ALA A 36 18.86 -17.50 -5.10
C ALA A 36 18.16 -18.83 -5.46
N LYS A 37 18.42 -19.37 -6.66
CA LYS A 37 17.72 -20.56 -7.19
C LYS A 37 17.92 -21.80 -6.33
N GLN A 38 19.16 -22.09 -5.93
CA GLN A 38 19.49 -23.29 -5.18
C GLN A 38 18.99 -23.20 -3.74
N THR A 39 19.08 -22.01 -3.15
CA THR A 39 18.48 -21.68 -1.85
C THR A 39 16.98 -21.97 -1.87
N ALA A 40 16.28 -21.55 -2.92
CA ALA A 40 14.86 -21.75 -3.10
C ALA A 40 14.48 -23.21 -3.39
N ILE A 41 15.29 -23.95 -4.14
CA ILE A 41 15.11 -25.41 -4.32
C ILE A 41 15.17 -26.11 -2.98
N LEU A 42 16.20 -25.83 -2.20
CA LEU A 42 16.45 -26.50 -0.91
C LEU A 42 15.30 -26.25 0.09
N GLN A 43 14.80 -24.99 0.16
CA GLN A 43 13.64 -24.70 1.01
C GLN A 43 12.37 -25.39 0.53
N GLY A 44 12.10 -25.45 -0.78
CA GLY A 44 10.93 -26.10 -1.35
C GLY A 44 10.95 -27.62 -1.18
N LEU A 45 12.13 -28.27 -1.30
CA LEU A 45 12.27 -29.72 -1.05
C LEU A 45 11.99 -30.10 0.40
N LEU A 46 12.36 -29.24 1.35
CA LEU A 46 12.34 -29.58 2.78
C LEU A 46 11.14 -29.01 3.56
N HIS A 47 10.36 -28.07 2.98
CA HIS A 47 9.32 -27.35 3.74
C HIS A 47 8.29 -28.26 4.40
N ASP A 48 7.90 -29.32 3.74
CA ASP A 48 6.87 -30.27 4.14
C ASP A 48 7.42 -31.69 4.38
N ALA A 49 8.72 -31.84 4.64
CA ALA A 49 9.32 -33.13 4.94
C ALA A 49 8.66 -33.85 6.14
N GLY A 50 8.11 -33.10 7.08
CA GLY A 50 7.36 -33.71 8.21
C GLY A 50 6.05 -34.39 7.82
N LYS A 51 5.55 -34.20 6.59
CA LYS A 51 4.44 -35.00 6.06
C LYS A 51 4.81 -36.47 5.84
N LEU A 52 6.12 -36.83 5.81
CA LEU A 52 6.61 -38.19 5.67
C LEU A 52 6.42 -39.04 6.93
N THR A 53 5.31 -38.92 7.63
CA THR A 53 4.98 -39.66 8.84
C THR A 53 3.67 -40.39 8.72
N THR A 54 3.60 -41.61 9.30
CA THR A 54 2.35 -42.37 9.40
C THR A 54 1.24 -41.57 10.13
N ALA A 55 1.64 -40.73 11.09
CA ALA A 55 0.69 -39.89 11.80
C ALA A 55 0.02 -38.87 10.86
N PHE A 56 0.78 -38.28 9.93
CA PHE A 56 0.23 -37.36 8.92
C PHE A 56 -0.62 -38.12 7.88
N GLU A 57 -0.19 -39.28 7.44
CA GLU A 57 -0.95 -40.10 6.49
C GLU A 57 -2.33 -40.50 7.03
N ARG A 58 -2.40 -40.93 8.29
CA ARG A 58 -3.69 -41.21 8.96
C ARG A 58 -4.57 -39.96 9.07
N TYR A 59 -3.96 -38.83 9.37
CA TYR A 59 -4.69 -37.56 9.43
C TYR A 59 -5.29 -37.19 8.08
N ILE A 60 -4.52 -37.25 6.99
CA ILE A 60 -5.01 -36.84 5.67
C ILE A 60 -6.10 -37.78 5.12
N ARG A 61 -6.02 -39.08 5.51
CA ARG A 61 -7.06 -40.08 5.20
C ARG A 61 -8.28 -40.02 6.11
N GLN A 62 -8.32 -39.09 7.07
CA GLN A 62 -9.39 -38.96 8.08
C GLN A 62 -9.52 -40.18 8.99
N GLU A 63 -8.44 -40.90 9.22
CA GLU A 63 -8.36 -42.09 10.10
C GLU A 63 -7.84 -41.73 11.52
N SER A 64 -7.80 -40.43 11.86
CA SER A 64 -7.36 -39.95 13.16
C SER A 64 -8.29 -38.83 13.68
N ASP A 65 -8.42 -38.73 15.01
CA ASP A 65 -9.20 -37.67 15.67
C ASP A 65 -8.47 -36.30 15.74
N ARG A 66 -7.26 -36.21 15.19
CA ARG A 66 -6.46 -34.97 15.21
C ARG A 66 -7.05 -33.91 14.32
N ARG A 67 -7.07 -32.67 14.82
CA ARG A 67 -7.59 -31.50 14.10
C ARG A 67 -6.50 -30.86 13.24
N ARG A 68 -6.93 -30.00 12.32
CA ARG A 68 -6.03 -29.21 11.47
C ARG A 68 -5.09 -28.37 12.35
N GLY A 69 -3.77 -28.48 12.12
CA GLY A 69 -2.73 -27.76 12.86
C GLY A 69 -2.19 -28.48 14.10
N GLU A 70 -2.72 -29.64 14.49
CA GLU A 70 -2.21 -30.43 15.61
C GLU A 70 -0.97 -31.28 15.23
N ILE A 71 -0.75 -31.54 13.94
CA ILE A 71 0.47 -32.21 13.45
C ILE A 71 1.40 -31.15 12.89
N ASP A 72 2.51 -30.92 13.59
CA ASP A 72 3.55 -30.04 13.15
C ASP A 72 4.44 -30.76 12.12
N HIS A 73 4.31 -30.40 10.86
CA HIS A 73 5.08 -31.00 9.76
C HIS A 73 6.22 -30.11 9.25
N ALA A 74 6.30 -28.83 9.65
CA ALA A 74 7.31 -27.90 9.16
C ALA A 74 8.69 -28.08 9.82
N PHE A 75 8.76 -28.58 11.09
CA PHE A 75 10.02 -28.59 11.84
C PHE A 75 11.05 -29.60 11.30
N ALA A 76 10.60 -30.71 10.75
CA ALA A 76 11.49 -31.84 10.45
C ALA A 76 12.52 -31.51 9.35
N GLY A 77 12.10 -30.90 8.26
CA GLY A 77 13.01 -30.45 7.19
C GLY A 77 13.94 -29.32 7.65
N ALA A 78 13.45 -28.37 8.44
CA ALA A 78 14.27 -27.32 9.04
C ALA A 78 15.35 -27.90 9.97
N LYS A 79 14.99 -28.86 10.83
CA LYS A 79 15.91 -29.55 11.73
C LYS A 79 16.99 -30.34 10.98
N TYR A 80 16.60 -31.13 10.00
CA TYR A 80 17.54 -31.89 9.17
C TYR A 80 18.57 -30.97 8.50
N LEU A 81 18.13 -29.85 7.94
CA LEU A 81 19.02 -28.90 7.29
C LEU A 81 20.03 -28.28 8.25
N CYS A 82 19.61 -27.92 9.46
CA CYS A 82 20.52 -27.41 10.48
C CYS A 82 21.52 -28.50 10.93
N GLU A 83 21.07 -29.73 11.13
CA GLU A 83 21.94 -30.86 11.54
C GLU A 83 23.04 -31.19 10.50
N ILE A 84 22.74 -31.11 9.20
CA ILE A 84 23.76 -31.30 8.17
C ILE A 84 24.72 -30.12 8.08
N ALA A 85 24.25 -28.90 8.31
CA ALA A 85 25.07 -27.69 8.32
C ALA A 85 26.00 -27.62 9.55
N GLU A 86 25.59 -28.12 10.70
CA GLU A 86 26.41 -28.16 11.92
C GLU A 86 27.62 -29.13 11.80
N LYS A 87 27.57 -30.10 10.91
CA LYS A 87 28.67 -30.99 10.62
C LYS A 87 29.82 -30.34 9.84
N THR A 88 29.62 -29.09 9.36
CA THR A 88 30.63 -28.29 8.65
C THR A 88 31.10 -27.12 9.50
N SER A 89 32.37 -26.72 9.33
CA SER A 89 32.91 -25.51 9.94
C SER A 89 32.69 -24.25 9.08
N ASP A 90 31.99 -24.37 7.93
CA ASP A 90 31.73 -23.25 7.05
C ASP A 90 30.58 -22.36 7.60
N PRO A 91 30.85 -21.13 8.04
CA PRO A 91 29.82 -20.26 8.62
C PRO A 91 28.73 -19.89 7.60
N TYR A 92 29.06 -19.79 6.32
CA TYR A 92 28.05 -19.50 5.30
C TYR A 92 27.04 -20.64 5.14
N LYS A 93 27.45 -21.89 5.21
CA LYS A 93 26.53 -23.04 5.20
C LYS A 93 25.61 -23.02 6.42
N GLN A 94 26.16 -22.72 7.60
CA GLN A 94 25.38 -22.64 8.84
C GLN A 94 24.36 -21.50 8.80
N GLU A 95 24.75 -20.31 8.36
CA GLU A 95 23.84 -19.16 8.24
C GLU A 95 22.77 -19.40 7.18
N THR A 96 23.12 -19.97 6.03
CA THR A 96 22.17 -20.34 4.97
C THR A 96 21.15 -21.35 5.46
N ALA A 97 21.61 -22.40 6.16
CA ALA A 97 20.71 -23.40 6.73
C ALA A 97 19.74 -22.80 7.75
N ARG A 98 20.19 -21.90 8.62
CA ARG A 98 19.34 -21.21 9.59
C ARG A 98 18.31 -20.32 8.90
N LEU A 99 18.73 -19.56 7.88
CA LEU A 99 17.82 -18.71 7.10
C LEU A 99 16.72 -19.55 6.46
N ILE A 100 17.09 -20.62 5.74
CA ILE A 100 16.12 -21.52 5.10
C ILE A 100 15.24 -22.23 6.16
N ALA A 101 15.81 -22.67 7.27
CA ALA A 101 15.05 -23.31 8.34
C ALA A 101 13.99 -22.38 8.92
N HIS A 102 14.30 -21.09 9.13
CA HIS A 102 13.33 -20.12 9.62
C HIS A 102 12.22 -19.83 8.57
N THR A 103 12.56 -19.75 7.28
CA THR A 103 11.54 -19.61 6.22
C THR A 103 10.62 -20.83 6.15
N ILE A 104 11.16 -22.04 6.28
CA ILE A 104 10.39 -23.29 6.36
C ILE A 104 9.45 -23.27 7.56
N LEU A 105 9.95 -22.96 8.75
CA LEU A 105 9.13 -22.90 9.97
C LEU A 105 8.03 -21.84 9.91
N SER A 106 8.21 -20.82 9.08
CA SER A 106 7.32 -19.65 8.98
C SER A 106 6.41 -19.67 7.74
N HIS A 107 6.35 -20.75 6.94
CA HIS A 107 5.57 -20.74 5.69
C HIS A 107 4.05 -20.75 5.91
N HIS A 108 3.56 -21.30 7.02
CA HIS A 108 2.15 -21.24 7.38
C HIS A 108 1.75 -19.96 8.16
N GLY A 109 2.73 -19.28 8.76
CA GLY A 109 2.50 -18.05 9.53
C GLY A 109 3.83 -17.35 9.81
N ILE A 110 3.81 -16.02 9.83
CA ILE A 110 5.01 -15.22 10.08
C ILE A 110 5.42 -15.37 11.54
N HIS A 111 6.70 -15.57 11.80
CA HIS A 111 7.29 -15.67 13.13
C HIS A 111 8.46 -14.71 13.30
N ASP A 112 8.76 -14.39 14.55
CA ASP A 112 9.94 -13.62 14.95
C ASP A 112 11.13 -14.56 15.08
N TRP A 113 12.34 -14.10 14.76
CA TRP A 113 13.53 -14.79 15.22
C TRP A 113 13.61 -14.72 16.73
N LEU A 114 13.44 -13.49 17.25
CA LEU A 114 13.39 -13.19 18.67
C LEU A 114 12.22 -12.25 18.95
N ASP A 115 11.37 -12.61 19.88
CA ASP A 115 10.29 -11.74 20.35
C ASP A 115 10.73 -10.90 21.58
N HIS A 116 9.79 -10.14 22.12
CA HIS A 116 10.03 -9.25 23.28
C HIS A 116 10.30 -10.00 24.61
N ASP A 117 10.00 -11.30 24.68
CA ASP A 117 10.28 -12.18 25.81
C ASP A 117 11.56 -12.99 25.61
N ASP A 118 12.37 -12.64 24.62
CA ASP A 118 13.62 -13.33 24.22
C ASP A 118 13.40 -14.78 23.76
N HIS A 119 12.20 -15.16 23.33
CA HIS A 119 11.96 -16.47 22.77
C HIS A 119 12.65 -16.62 21.40
N ASP A 120 13.51 -17.60 21.31
CA ASP A 120 14.17 -18.00 20.06
C ASP A 120 13.32 -19.06 19.35
N TYR A 121 12.48 -18.61 18.46
CA TYR A 121 11.51 -19.46 17.75
C TYR A 121 12.19 -20.62 17.00
N LEU A 122 13.30 -20.34 16.33
CA LEU A 122 14.05 -21.39 15.61
C LEU A 122 14.56 -22.47 16.59
N THR A 123 15.26 -22.05 17.64
CA THR A 123 15.86 -22.99 18.60
C THR A 123 14.81 -23.87 19.28
N GLU A 124 13.67 -23.30 19.71
CA GLU A 124 12.58 -24.06 20.31
C GLU A 124 12.02 -25.13 19.35
N ARG A 125 11.81 -24.75 18.08
CA ARG A 125 11.25 -25.65 17.08
C ARG A 125 12.20 -26.80 16.71
N LEU A 126 13.51 -26.54 16.67
CA LEU A 126 14.52 -27.54 16.37
C LEU A 126 14.71 -28.60 17.50
N GLN A 127 14.22 -28.31 18.72
CA GLN A 127 14.24 -29.30 19.83
C GLN A 127 13.19 -30.40 19.67
N LYS A 128 12.17 -30.21 18.80
CA LYS A 128 11.14 -31.24 18.56
C LYS A 128 11.72 -32.54 17.99
N THR A 129 11.13 -33.66 18.40
CA THR A 129 11.62 -35.01 18.01
C THR A 129 10.48 -35.92 17.56
N GLU A 130 9.20 -35.54 17.78
CA GLU A 130 8.04 -36.39 17.44
C GLU A 130 8.01 -36.71 15.94
N GLY A 131 8.09 -37.99 15.58
CA GLY A 131 8.07 -38.43 14.19
C GLY A 131 9.37 -38.20 13.40
N TYR A 132 10.39 -37.52 13.97
CA TYR A 132 11.58 -37.12 13.22
C TYR A 132 12.37 -38.31 12.68
N ALA A 133 12.53 -39.40 13.47
CA ALA A 133 13.23 -40.61 13.02
C ALA A 133 12.52 -41.26 11.82
N GLU A 134 11.19 -41.23 11.78
CA GLU A 134 10.39 -41.72 10.66
C GLU A 134 10.61 -40.86 9.41
N VAL A 135 10.63 -39.54 9.55
CA VAL A 135 10.96 -38.61 8.45
C VAL A 135 12.32 -38.93 7.85
N LEU A 136 13.34 -39.15 8.68
CA LEU A 136 14.70 -39.50 8.21
C LEU A 136 14.72 -40.79 7.40
N SER A 137 13.91 -41.78 7.76
CA SER A 137 13.85 -43.06 7.03
C SER A 137 13.17 -42.93 5.65
N HIS A 138 12.35 -41.92 5.43
CA HIS A 138 11.63 -41.68 4.17
C HIS A 138 12.14 -40.47 3.38
N LEU A 139 13.11 -39.71 3.90
CA LEU A 139 13.56 -38.45 3.28
C LEU A 139 14.13 -38.68 1.87
N GLU A 140 14.73 -39.82 1.59
CA GLU A 140 15.23 -40.19 0.27
C GLU A 140 14.11 -40.27 -0.81
N GLU A 141 12.84 -40.38 -0.42
CA GLU A 141 11.73 -40.27 -1.36
C GLU A 141 11.63 -38.85 -1.95
N ILE A 142 12.01 -37.81 -1.19
CA ILE A 142 12.05 -36.41 -1.64
C ILE A 142 13.37 -36.12 -2.35
N ALA A 143 14.53 -36.35 -1.69
CA ALA A 143 15.85 -36.08 -2.24
C ALA A 143 16.90 -36.92 -1.50
N SER A 144 17.98 -37.35 -2.19
CA SER A 144 19.07 -38.07 -1.54
C SER A 144 19.90 -37.16 -0.62
N ALA A 145 20.54 -37.77 0.38
CA ALA A 145 21.43 -37.04 1.29
C ALA A 145 22.57 -36.32 0.53
N GLN A 146 23.08 -36.92 -0.54
CA GLN A 146 24.11 -36.32 -1.38
C GLN A 146 23.54 -35.07 -2.12
N GLU A 147 22.38 -35.18 -2.73
CA GLU A 147 21.72 -34.08 -3.42
C GLU A 147 21.46 -32.87 -2.48
N LEU A 148 20.98 -33.13 -1.25
CA LEU A 148 20.74 -32.09 -0.26
C LEU A 148 22.04 -31.41 0.21
N GLN A 149 23.15 -32.15 0.32
CA GLN A 149 24.44 -31.58 0.65
C GLN A 149 25.01 -30.71 -0.48
N GLU A 150 24.89 -31.17 -1.74
CA GLU A 150 25.32 -30.40 -2.91
C GLU A 150 24.50 -29.11 -3.06
N LEU A 151 23.19 -29.20 -2.84
CA LEU A 151 22.31 -28.00 -2.84
C LEU A 151 22.68 -27.04 -1.73
N LEU A 152 23.01 -27.52 -0.52
CA LEU A 152 23.46 -26.65 0.58
C LEU A 152 24.78 -25.93 0.25
N GLU A 153 25.71 -26.61 -0.42
CA GLU A 153 26.97 -26.02 -0.91
C GLU A 153 26.68 -24.87 -1.88
N GLN A 154 25.82 -25.11 -2.86
CA GLN A 154 25.47 -24.14 -3.88
C GLN A 154 24.66 -22.96 -3.27
N ALA A 155 23.72 -23.25 -2.39
CA ALA A 155 22.94 -22.24 -1.67
C ALA A 155 23.84 -21.35 -0.80
N ALA A 156 24.85 -21.91 -0.14
CA ALA A 156 25.82 -21.10 0.62
C ALA A 156 26.67 -20.18 -0.26
N GLN A 157 26.97 -20.59 -1.50
CA GLN A 157 27.65 -19.73 -2.47
C GLN A 157 26.73 -18.58 -2.93
N GLU A 158 25.46 -18.87 -3.23
CA GLU A 158 24.46 -17.84 -3.54
C GLU A 158 24.32 -16.84 -2.37
N TYR A 159 24.14 -17.34 -1.15
CA TYR A 159 24.02 -16.54 0.06
C TYR A 159 25.25 -15.63 0.27
N ARG A 160 26.45 -16.15 0.06
CA ARG A 160 27.70 -15.37 0.15
C ARG A 160 27.72 -14.24 -0.87
N GLN A 161 27.26 -14.46 -2.10
CA GLN A 161 27.21 -13.42 -3.15
C GLN A 161 26.16 -12.37 -2.85
N ILE A 162 24.95 -12.81 -2.43
CA ILE A 162 23.84 -11.92 -2.08
C ILE A 162 24.22 -11.04 -0.89
N THR A 163 24.75 -11.63 0.18
CA THR A 163 25.15 -10.88 1.38
C THR A 163 26.28 -9.88 1.10
N ALA A 164 27.18 -10.18 0.17
CA ALA A 164 28.20 -9.23 -0.29
C ALA A 164 27.56 -8.03 -1.01
N LYS A 165 26.58 -8.26 -1.90
CA LYS A 165 25.80 -7.18 -2.56
C LYS A 165 25.06 -6.33 -1.51
N LEU A 166 24.38 -6.95 -0.53
CA LEU A 166 23.65 -6.26 0.51
C LEU A 166 24.58 -5.46 1.45
N LYS A 167 25.74 -5.97 1.77
CA LYS A 167 26.76 -5.25 2.55
C LYS A 167 27.28 -4.03 1.82
N GLN A 168 27.47 -4.12 0.50
CA GLN A 168 27.83 -2.97 -0.33
C GLN A 168 26.70 -1.93 -0.35
N LEU A 169 25.45 -2.37 -0.54
CA LEU A 169 24.26 -1.52 -0.54
C LEU A 169 24.10 -0.78 0.79
N ALA A 170 24.36 -1.43 1.91
CA ALA A 170 24.27 -0.84 3.25
C ALA A 170 25.33 0.21 3.56
N ALA A 171 26.38 0.38 2.71
CA ALA A 171 27.44 1.39 2.86
C ALA A 171 28.00 1.51 4.30
N LYS A 172 28.25 0.38 4.98
CA LYS A 172 28.73 0.25 6.38
C LYS A 172 27.67 0.57 7.46
N ASN A 173 26.43 0.92 7.10
CA ASN A 173 25.37 1.09 8.08
C ASN A 173 24.84 -0.30 8.51
N LYS A 174 25.06 -0.67 9.79
CA LYS A 174 24.69 -1.98 10.31
C LYS A 174 23.17 -2.18 10.37
N THR A 175 22.42 -1.13 10.69
CA THR A 175 20.95 -1.17 10.73
C THR A 175 20.38 -1.42 9.33
N ALA A 176 20.85 -0.69 8.31
CA ALA A 176 20.46 -0.92 6.94
C ALA A 176 20.83 -2.35 6.47
N TYR A 177 22.01 -2.85 6.82
CA TYR A 177 22.40 -4.22 6.49
C TYR A 177 21.48 -5.25 7.14
N GLY A 178 21.21 -5.12 8.45
CA GLY A 178 20.27 -6.02 9.16
C GLY A 178 18.86 -5.98 8.56
N PHE A 179 18.40 -4.79 8.18
CA PHE A 179 17.12 -4.63 7.49
C PHE A 179 17.11 -5.35 6.13
N TYR A 180 18.16 -5.21 5.32
CA TYR A 180 18.24 -5.90 4.02
C TYR A 180 18.34 -7.42 4.18
N MET A 181 18.97 -7.92 5.23
CA MET A 181 18.96 -9.35 5.56
C MET A 181 17.54 -9.83 5.89
N GLY A 182 16.79 -9.05 6.66
CA GLY A 182 15.37 -9.34 6.93
C GLY A 182 14.52 -9.31 5.66
N MET A 183 14.75 -8.38 4.75
CA MET A 183 14.05 -8.32 3.46
C MET A 183 14.39 -9.50 2.55
N LEU A 184 15.63 -9.98 2.55
CA LEU A 184 16.05 -11.20 1.84
C LEU A 184 15.26 -12.41 2.33
N GLU A 185 15.18 -12.59 3.64
CA GLU A 185 14.41 -13.68 4.25
C GLU A 185 12.93 -13.59 3.88
N ARG A 186 12.34 -12.41 4.01
CA ARG A 186 10.94 -12.17 3.66
C ARG A 186 10.67 -12.42 2.17
N PHE A 187 11.62 -12.12 1.30
CA PHE A 187 11.53 -12.44 -0.12
C PHE A 187 11.53 -13.96 -0.38
N LEU A 188 12.45 -14.70 0.25
CA LEU A 188 12.51 -16.16 0.16
C LEU A 188 11.24 -16.81 0.73
N GLN A 189 10.75 -16.30 1.84
CA GLN A 189 9.48 -16.73 2.43
C GLN A 189 8.30 -16.47 1.49
N SER A 190 8.28 -15.33 0.80
CA SER A 190 7.28 -15.03 -0.24
C SER A 190 7.30 -16.07 -1.36
N CYS A 191 8.49 -16.45 -1.83
CA CYS A 191 8.64 -17.48 -2.85
C CYS A 191 8.09 -18.83 -2.38
N LEU A 192 8.38 -19.23 -1.15
CA LEU A 192 7.91 -20.49 -0.60
C LEU A 192 6.41 -20.53 -0.40
N ILE A 193 5.83 -19.49 0.22
CA ILE A 193 4.39 -19.42 0.46
C ILE A 193 3.60 -19.44 -0.86
N ASP A 194 4.08 -18.72 -1.89
CA ASP A 194 3.37 -18.72 -3.18
C ASP A 194 3.53 -20.05 -3.92
N ALA A 195 4.70 -20.66 -3.89
CA ALA A 195 4.96 -21.94 -4.53
C ALA A 195 4.13 -23.08 -3.91
N ASP A 196 4.13 -23.21 -2.58
CA ASP A 196 3.34 -24.21 -1.85
C ASP A 196 1.85 -24.09 -2.15
N ARG A 197 1.30 -22.87 -2.02
CA ARG A 197 -0.14 -22.62 -2.30
C ARG A 197 -0.48 -22.81 -3.78
N THR A 198 0.43 -22.49 -4.69
CA THR A 198 0.22 -22.65 -6.12
C THR A 198 0.21 -24.11 -6.53
N ASP A 199 1.15 -24.93 -6.04
CA ASP A 199 1.16 -26.38 -6.31
C ASP A 199 -0.09 -27.03 -5.71
N THR A 200 -0.41 -26.73 -4.46
CA THR A 200 -1.62 -27.26 -3.80
C THR A 200 -2.90 -26.91 -4.58
N ALA A 201 -3.05 -25.65 -5.00
CA ALA A 201 -4.21 -25.20 -5.77
C ALA A 201 -4.27 -25.85 -7.15
N SER A 202 -3.15 -25.99 -7.87
CA SER A 202 -3.06 -26.68 -9.15
C SER A 202 -3.49 -28.14 -9.05
N PHE A 203 -3.03 -28.83 -8.01
CA PHE A 203 -3.43 -30.21 -7.76
C PHE A 203 -4.92 -30.33 -7.44
N MET A 204 -5.45 -29.44 -6.59
CA MET A 204 -6.84 -29.50 -6.14
C MET A 204 -7.86 -29.12 -7.24
N SER A 205 -7.54 -28.19 -8.14
CA SER A 205 -8.42 -27.74 -9.23
C SER A 205 -8.29 -28.51 -10.53
N ASP A 206 -7.28 -29.38 -10.67
CA ASP A 206 -6.91 -30.08 -11.91
C ASP A 206 -6.65 -29.13 -13.10
N SER A 207 -6.26 -27.92 -12.83
CA SER A 207 -5.99 -26.87 -13.82
C SER A 207 -4.65 -26.20 -13.55
N ALA A 208 -4.01 -25.71 -14.60
CA ALA A 208 -2.88 -24.81 -14.40
C ALA A 208 -3.34 -23.55 -13.69
N THR A 209 -2.77 -23.24 -12.51
CA THR A 209 -3.14 -22.06 -11.71
C THR A 209 -2.27 -20.85 -12.01
N GLU A 210 -1.27 -20.98 -12.88
CA GLU A 210 -0.48 -19.84 -13.37
C GLU A 210 -0.86 -19.51 -14.81
N ASN A 211 -1.24 -18.26 -15.02
CA ASN A 211 -1.41 -17.72 -16.37
C ASN A 211 -0.03 -17.56 -17.00
N THR A 212 0.17 -18.14 -18.16
CA THR A 212 1.38 -17.93 -18.97
C THR A 212 1.13 -16.79 -19.95
N TYR A 213 1.91 -15.71 -19.83
CA TYR A 213 1.84 -14.55 -20.71
C TYR A 213 3.02 -14.55 -21.67
N ASP A 214 2.77 -14.29 -22.94
CA ASP A 214 3.83 -13.90 -23.89
C ASP A 214 4.15 -12.40 -23.65
N LEU A 215 5.00 -12.15 -22.66
CA LEU A 215 5.32 -10.79 -22.22
C LEU A 215 5.85 -9.89 -23.35
N PRO A 216 6.76 -10.35 -24.24
CA PRO A 216 7.15 -9.55 -25.40
C PRO A 216 5.96 -9.13 -26.28
N ALA A 217 5.03 -10.03 -26.57
CA ALA A 217 3.83 -9.70 -27.33
C ALA A 217 2.89 -8.74 -26.57
N VAL A 218 2.73 -8.93 -25.26
CA VAL A 218 1.93 -8.03 -24.41
C VAL A 218 2.50 -6.61 -24.45
N TRP A 219 3.82 -6.45 -24.24
CA TRP A 219 4.45 -5.12 -24.25
C TRP A 219 4.40 -4.45 -25.62
N GLU A 220 4.53 -5.21 -26.72
CA GLU A 220 4.41 -4.68 -28.07
C GLU A 220 2.99 -4.19 -28.35
N GLN A 221 1.98 -4.97 -27.97
CA GLN A 221 0.58 -4.58 -28.12
C GLN A 221 0.24 -3.32 -27.31
N MET A 222 0.70 -3.25 -26.06
CA MET A 222 0.49 -2.07 -25.19
C MET A 222 1.19 -0.83 -25.76
N SER A 223 2.42 -0.98 -26.27
CA SER A 223 3.17 0.10 -26.91
C SER A 223 2.45 0.62 -28.16
N ALA A 224 1.90 -0.26 -29.01
CA ALA A 224 1.12 0.13 -30.18
C ALA A 224 -0.15 0.93 -29.80
N LYS A 225 -0.93 0.44 -28.82
CA LYS A 225 -2.12 1.15 -28.31
C LYS A 225 -1.75 2.51 -27.69
N MET A 226 -0.66 2.58 -26.92
CA MET A 226 -0.16 3.83 -26.35
C MET A 226 0.24 4.82 -27.44
N GLN A 227 0.93 4.36 -28.49
CA GLN A 227 1.34 5.22 -29.62
C GLN A 227 0.14 5.73 -30.39
N GLU A 228 -0.90 4.91 -30.62
CA GLU A 228 -2.16 5.33 -31.25
C GLU A 228 -2.81 6.47 -30.45
N LYS A 229 -2.86 6.33 -29.12
CA LYS A 229 -3.38 7.35 -28.21
C LYS A 229 -2.56 8.64 -28.25
N CYS A 230 -1.23 8.55 -28.26
CA CYS A 230 -0.33 9.70 -28.39
C CYS A 230 -0.55 10.40 -29.73
N ASN A 231 -0.72 9.66 -30.82
CA ASN A 231 -1.00 10.21 -32.15
C ASN A 231 -2.36 10.93 -32.23
N ALA A 232 -3.36 10.47 -31.46
CA ALA A 232 -4.63 11.19 -31.34
C ALA A 232 -4.48 12.54 -30.60
N PHE A 233 -3.66 12.56 -29.55
CA PHE A 233 -3.38 13.80 -28.79
C PHE A 233 -2.50 14.78 -29.55
N SER A 234 -1.55 14.33 -30.36
CA SER A 234 -0.65 15.21 -31.14
C SER A 234 -1.38 16.06 -32.20
N LYS A 235 -2.64 15.73 -32.54
CA LYS A 235 -3.49 16.56 -33.41
C LYS A 235 -3.98 17.84 -32.73
N ARG A 236 -3.86 17.96 -31.42
CA ARG A 236 -4.25 19.15 -30.66
C ARG A 236 -3.11 20.16 -30.67
N THR A 237 -3.43 21.42 -30.91
CA THR A 237 -2.46 22.50 -31.11
C THR A 237 -2.38 23.50 -29.96
N ASP A 238 -3.21 23.33 -28.93
CA ASP A 238 -3.15 24.19 -27.74
C ASP A 238 -1.84 23.93 -26.97
N ALA A 239 -1.33 24.97 -26.31
CA ALA A 239 -0.04 24.93 -25.64
C ALA A 239 0.08 23.81 -24.58
N ILE A 240 -1.03 23.50 -23.87
CA ILE A 240 -1.09 22.47 -22.85
C ILE A 240 -0.95 21.07 -23.47
N SER A 241 -1.68 20.80 -24.56
CA SER A 241 -1.62 19.52 -25.27
C SER A 241 -0.26 19.29 -25.91
N VAL A 242 0.35 20.33 -26.49
CA VAL A 242 1.72 20.26 -27.04
C VAL A 242 2.72 19.94 -25.93
N GLN A 243 2.61 20.60 -24.78
CA GLN A 243 3.53 20.36 -23.66
C GLN A 243 3.35 18.96 -23.06
N ARG A 244 2.11 18.46 -22.94
CA ARG A 244 1.84 17.07 -22.51
C ARG A 244 2.49 16.05 -23.45
N SER A 245 2.40 16.26 -24.75
CA SER A 245 3.05 15.40 -25.74
C SER A 245 4.57 15.44 -25.59
N SER A 246 5.16 16.63 -25.43
CA SER A 246 6.60 16.78 -25.18
C SER A 246 7.07 16.06 -23.92
N ILE A 247 6.34 16.15 -22.80
CA ILE A 247 6.64 15.42 -21.56
C ILE A 247 6.59 13.91 -21.81
N SER A 248 5.54 13.43 -22.46
CA SER A 248 5.37 12.01 -22.78
C SER A 248 6.49 11.47 -23.67
N ASP A 249 6.94 12.24 -24.67
CA ASP A 249 8.03 11.86 -25.56
C ASP A 249 9.37 11.78 -24.84
N ARG A 250 9.65 12.72 -23.94
CA ARG A 250 10.85 12.68 -23.08
C ARG A 250 10.84 11.45 -22.17
N CYS A 251 9.69 11.08 -21.60
CA CYS A 251 9.55 9.88 -20.78
C CYS A 251 9.82 8.61 -21.59
N ALA A 252 9.27 8.51 -22.80
CA ALA A 252 9.51 7.37 -23.69
C ALA A 252 10.99 7.27 -24.09
N ALA A 253 11.64 8.38 -24.46
CA ALA A 253 13.06 8.42 -24.79
C ALA A 253 13.94 8.01 -23.59
N PHE A 254 13.57 8.41 -22.38
CA PHE A 254 14.31 8.07 -21.16
C PHE A 254 14.29 6.56 -20.85
N ALA A 255 13.26 5.84 -21.29
CA ALA A 255 13.11 4.40 -21.08
C ALA A 255 14.23 3.55 -21.74
N ALA A 256 14.96 4.08 -22.72
CA ALA A 256 16.11 3.39 -23.30
C ALA A 256 17.30 3.23 -22.32
N HIS A 257 17.34 4.04 -21.26
CA HIS A 257 18.39 3.99 -20.25
C HIS A 257 18.00 3.01 -19.12
N PRO A 258 18.90 2.07 -18.73
CA PRO A 258 18.66 1.24 -17.57
C PRO A 258 18.77 2.08 -16.30
N VAL A 259 17.67 2.20 -15.57
CA VAL A 259 17.60 2.96 -14.31
C VAL A 259 16.99 2.12 -13.19
N LYS A 260 17.45 2.36 -11.96
CA LYS A 260 16.94 1.71 -10.74
C LYS A 260 15.84 2.54 -10.11
N ALA A 261 16.13 3.80 -9.79
CA ALA A 261 15.17 4.73 -9.22
C ALA A 261 15.25 6.09 -9.90
N CYS A 262 14.13 6.60 -10.38
CA CYS A 262 14.05 7.87 -11.11
C CYS A 262 12.81 8.67 -10.72
N ARG A 263 12.81 9.94 -11.10
CA ARG A 263 11.76 10.91 -10.81
C ARG A 263 11.05 11.34 -12.07
N LEU A 264 9.72 11.39 -11.99
CA LEU A 264 8.87 12.05 -12.97
C LEU A 264 8.26 13.30 -12.31
N ILE A 265 8.83 14.46 -12.61
CA ILE A 265 8.41 15.75 -12.08
C ILE A 265 7.53 16.41 -13.12
N VAL A 266 6.23 16.45 -12.89
CA VAL A 266 5.24 16.99 -13.83
C VAL A 266 4.21 17.81 -13.08
N PRO A 267 3.89 19.03 -13.55
CA PRO A 267 2.84 19.85 -12.95
C PRO A 267 1.50 19.12 -12.91
N THR A 268 0.63 19.53 -12.00
CA THR A 268 -0.73 19.00 -11.92
C THR A 268 -1.45 19.21 -13.25
N GLY A 269 -2.07 18.14 -13.78
CA GLY A 269 -2.71 18.17 -15.10
C GLY A 269 -1.74 18.00 -16.29
N GLY A 270 -0.44 17.80 -16.05
CA GLY A 270 0.59 17.62 -17.09
C GLY A 270 0.64 16.23 -17.72
N GLY A 271 -0.27 15.30 -17.40
CA GLY A 271 -0.34 13.97 -18.00
C GLY A 271 0.55 12.91 -17.35
N LYS A 272 0.77 13.00 -16.02
CA LYS A 272 1.61 12.07 -15.24
C LYS A 272 1.29 10.60 -15.51
N THR A 273 0.02 10.20 -15.42
CA THR A 273 -0.41 8.79 -15.54
C THR A 273 0.01 8.17 -16.86
N LEU A 274 -0.32 8.81 -17.98
CA LEU A 274 0.02 8.29 -19.31
C LEU A 274 1.52 8.36 -19.60
N SER A 275 2.20 9.43 -19.16
CA SER A 275 3.65 9.57 -19.37
C SER A 275 4.46 8.53 -18.59
N SER A 276 4.07 8.26 -17.33
CA SER A 276 4.70 7.21 -16.53
C SER A 276 4.40 5.81 -17.05
N LEU A 277 3.18 5.56 -17.50
CA LEU A 277 2.80 4.28 -18.10
C LEU A 277 3.56 4.05 -19.44
N ARG A 278 3.70 5.08 -20.28
CA ARG A 278 4.48 5.00 -21.52
C ARG A 278 5.94 4.67 -21.23
N PHE A 279 6.56 5.36 -20.26
CA PHE A 279 7.89 5.01 -19.78
C PHE A 279 7.98 3.54 -19.36
N ALA A 280 7.02 3.08 -18.55
CA ALA A 280 7.03 1.72 -18.01
C ALA A 280 6.93 0.66 -19.13
N ILE A 281 6.03 0.85 -20.11
CA ILE A 281 5.88 -0.03 -21.26
C ILE A 281 7.18 -0.10 -22.08
N GLU A 282 7.75 1.06 -22.44
CA GLU A 282 8.99 1.09 -23.22
C GLU A 282 10.19 0.54 -22.42
N SER A 283 10.23 0.75 -21.10
CA SER A 283 11.25 0.16 -20.23
C SER A 283 11.10 -1.37 -20.14
N CYS A 284 9.88 -1.90 -20.08
CA CYS A 284 9.64 -3.35 -20.11
C CYS A 284 10.14 -3.96 -21.44
N LYS A 285 9.88 -3.33 -22.57
CA LYS A 285 10.39 -3.75 -23.88
C LYS A 285 11.92 -3.71 -23.96
N ALA A 286 12.52 -2.61 -23.50
CA ALA A 286 13.97 -2.39 -23.61
C ALA A 286 14.80 -3.28 -22.68
N HIS A 287 14.28 -3.58 -21.48
CA HIS A 287 15.06 -4.22 -20.41
C HIS A 287 14.47 -5.57 -19.95
N GLY A 288 13.46 -6.13 -20.63
CA GLY A 288 12.90 -7.44 -20.33
C GLY A 288 12.17 -7.51 -18.98
N LYS A 289 11.59 -6.39 -18.51
CA LYS A 289 10.86 -6.39 -17.23
C LYS A 289 9.59 -7.23 -17.33
N GLN A 290 9.24 -7.84 -16.20
CA GLN A 290 8.18 -8.86 -16.15
C GLN A 290 6.80 -8.24 -15.87
N LYS A 291 6.75 -7.10 -15.16
CA LYS A 291 5.50 -6.52 -14.66
C LYS A 291 5.55 -4.99 -14.61
N ILE A 292 4.37 -4.38 -14.66
CA ILE A 292 4.17 -2.97 -14.36
C ILE A 292 3.24 -2.88 -13.15
N PHE A 293 3.68 -2.19 -12.09
CA PHE A 293 2.84 -1.81 -10.96
C PHE A 293 2.53 -0.32 -11.03
N TYR A 294 1.25 0.01 -10.94
CA TYR A 294 0.79 1.38 -10.76
C TYR A 294 0.27 1.52 -9.33
N ILE A 295 0.98 2.30 -8.52
CA ILE A 295 0.70 2.46 -7.09
C ILE A 295 0.13 3.85 -6.86
N ALA A 296 -1.16 3.92 -6.50
CA ALA A 296 -1.82 5.17 -6.15
C ALA A 296 -1.91 5.36 -4.62
N PRO A 297 -1.89 6.60 -4.10
CA PRO A 297 -2.01 6.85 -2.67
C PRO A 297 -3.40 6.56 -2.12
N PHE A 298 -4.44 6.81 -2.92
CA PHE A 298 -5.84 6.72 -2.52
C PHE A 298 -6.65 5.91 -3.54
N MET A 299 -7.70 5.24 -3.06
CA MET A 299 -8.58 4.42 -3.90
C MET A 299 -9.26 5.23 -5.02
N SER A 300 -9.68 6.46 -4.71
CA SER A 300 -10.32 7.33 -5.71
C SER A 300 -9.42 7.73 -6.88
N ILE A 301 -8.11 7.88 -6.65
CA ILE A 301 -7.13 8.08 -7.73
C ILE A 301 -6.96 6.80 -8.53
N LEU A 302 -6.91 5.66 -7.83
CA LEU A 302 -6.74 4.38 -8.46
C LEU A 302 -7.91 4.08 -9.40
N GLU A 303 -9.16 4.16 -8.91
CA GLU A 303 -10.38 3.97 -9.70
C GLU A 303 -10.39 4.86 -10.96
N GLN A 304 -10.05 6.16 -10.82
CA GLN A 304 -10.00 7.09 -11.94
C GLN A 304 -8.94 6.72 -13.00
N ASN A 305 -7.77 6.23 -12.57
CA ASN A 305 -6.66 5.94 -13.48
C ASN A 305 -6.73 4.49 -14.02
N SER A 306 -7.40 3.58 -13.32
CA SER A 306 -7.52 2.17 -13.70
C SER A 306 -8.18 2.00 -15.06
N ASP A 307 -9.25 2.72 -15.37
CA ASP A 307 -9.95 2.64 -16.64
C ASP A 307 -9.02 3.02 -17.81
N GLU A 308 -8.21 4.06 -17.62
CA GLU A 308 -7.23 4.52 -18.59
C GLU A 308 -6.14 3.46 -18.81
N ILE A 309 -5.59 2.88 -17.74
CA ILE A 309 -4.55 1.86 -17.78
C ILE A 309 -5.12 0.57 -18.38
N ARG A 310 -6.31 0.16 -17.99
CA ARG A 310 -7.03 -1.01 -18.48
C ARG A 310 -7.28 -0.91 -19.99
N SER A 311 -7.63 0.27 -20.51
CA SER A 311 -7.84 0.48 -21.95
C SER A 311 -6.59 0.20 -22.78
N ILE A 312 -5.41 0.40 -22.23
CA ILE A 312 -4.11 0.17 -22.88
C ILE A 312 -3.65 -1.27 -22.65
N ALA A 313 -3.76 -1.78 -21.43
CA ALA A 313 -3.30 -3.12 -21.06
C ALA A 313 -4.16 -4.24 -21.71
N GLY A 314 -5.48 -4.04 -21.76
CA GLY A 314 -6.46 -5.10 -22.01
C GLY A 314 -6.89 -5.77 -20.73
N GLU A 315 -8.14 -6.23 -20.65
CA GLU A 315 -8.72 -6.84 -19.45
C GLU A 315 -7.96 -8.07 -18.99
N GLU A 316 -7.50 -8.89 -19.92
CA GLU A 316 -6.77 -10.12 -19.69
C GLU A 316 -5.38 -9.91 -19.05
N ASN A 317 -4.77 -8.74 -19.27
CA ASN A 317 -3.43 -8.39 -18.79
C ASN A 317 -3.44 -7.49 -17.55
N PHE A 318 -4.62 -7.13 -17.04
CA PHE A 318 -4.78 -6.12 -16.01
C PHE A 318 -5.43 -6.69 -14.76
N THR A 319 -4.88 -6.36 -13.59
CA THR A 319 -5.50 -6.65 -12.28
C THR A 319 -5.53 -5.38 -11.44
N GLU A 320 -6.71 -5.04 -10.96
CA GLU A 320 -6.91 -3.97 -9.98
C GLU A 320 -7.09 -4.56 -8.58
N HIS A 321 -6.37 -4.04 -7.59
CA HIS A 321 -6.38 -4.59 -6.24
C HIS A 321 -6.53 -3.50 -5.18
N HIS A 322 -7.74 -3.34 -4.65
CA HIS A 322 -8.06 -2.51 -3.49
C HIS A 322 -9.36 -2.97 -2.81
N SER A 323 -9.62 -2.46 -1.60
CA SER A 323 -10.74 -2.94 -0.77
C SER A 323 -12.13 -2.64 -1.34
N ASN A 324 -12.31 -1.58 -2.13
CA ASN A 324 -13.64 -1.18 -2.64
C ASN A 324 -14.18 -2.15 -3.70
N LEU A 325 -13.34 -2.76 -4.52
CA LEU A 325 -13.79 -3.71 -5.56
C LEU A 325 -14.53 -4.91 -4.98
N LEU A 326 -14.19 -5.33 -3.77
CA LEU A 326 -14.90 -6.41 -3.08
C LEU A 326 -16.38 -6.11 -2.90
N SER A 327 -16.78 -4.84 -2.78
CA SER A 327 -18.18 -4.44 -2.61
C SER A 327 -18.98 -4.41 -3.93
N GLU A 328 -18.30 -4.46 -5.08
CA GLU A 328 -18.91 -4.40 -6.42
C GLU A 328 -19.08 -5.79 -7.05
N ILE A 329 -18.44 -6.81 -6.49
CA ILE A 329 -18.53 -8.20 -6.96
C ILE A 329 -19.88 -8.80 -6.56
N GLU A 330 -20.63 -9.28 -7.55
CA GLU A 330 -21.99 -9.78 -7.35
C GLU A 330 -22.06 -11.30 -7.12
N THR A 331 -21.17 -12.07 -7.76
CA THR A 331 -21.21 -13.55 -7.71
C THR A 331 -20.06 -14.14 -6.88
N LYS A 332 -20.25 -15.41 -6.42
CA LYS A 332 -19.20 -16.15 -5.71
C LYS A 332 -18.03 -16.53 -6.65
N GLU A 333 -18.34 -16.82 -7.89
CA GLU A 333 -17.40 -17.16 -8.94
C GLU A 333 -16.49 -15.98 -9.25
N GLU A 334 -17.06 -14.80 -9.45
CA GLU A 334 -16.30 -13.54 -9.63
C GLU A 334 -15.43 -13.22 -8.42
N LEU A 335 -15.95 -13.43 -7.20
CA LEU A 335 -15.16 -13.22 -5.99
C LEU A 335 -13.95 -14.15 -5.94
N HIS A 336 -14.18 -15.43 -6.17
CA HIS A 336 -13.12 -16.43 -6.14
C HIS A 336 -12.04 -16.12 -7.18
N GLU A 337 -12.45 -15.75 -8.40
CA GLU A 337 -11.52 -15.32 -9.45
C GLU A 337 -10.75 -14.06 -9.03
N TYR A 338 -11.43 -13.05 -8.49
CA TYR A 338 -10.79 -11.83 -8.00
C TYR A 338 -9.78 -12.11 -6.87
N GLU A 339 -10.16 -12.92 -5.88
CA GLU A 339 -9.26 -13.32 -4.79
C GLU A 339 -8.03 -14.05 -5.33
N LEU A 340 -8.20 -14.98 -6.26
CA LEU A 340 -7.09 -15.69 -6.89
C LEU A 340 -6.14 -14.75 -7.62
N ARG A 341 -6.66 -13.78 -8.39
CA ARG A 341 -5.87 -12.80 -9.16
C ARG A 341 -5.15 -11.81 -8.24
N THR A 342 -5.83 -11.33 -7.20
CA THR A 342 -5.26 -10.32 -6.28
C THR A 342 -4.34 -10.90 -5.23
N GLU A 343 -4.55 -12.15 -4.80
CA GLU A 343 -3.63 -12.83 -3.87
C GLU A 343 -2.25 -13.09 -4.48
N LYS A 344 -2.17 -13.30 -5.80
CA LYS A 344 -0.94 -13.67 -6.49
C LYS A 344 -0.23 -12.50 -7.16
N TRP A 345 -0.93 -11.47 -7.62
CA TRP A 345 -0.39 -10.44 -8.51
C TRP A 345 0.30 -11.03 -9.75
N ASP A 346 -0.32 -12.00 -10.41
CA ASP A 346 0.27 -12.70 -11.55
C ASP A 346 0.10 -11.98 -12.89
N ALA A 347 -0.87 -11.09 -13.04
CA ALA A 347 -1.06 -10.30 -14.27
C ALA A 347 0.18 -9.44 -14.62
N PRO A 348 0.41 -9.16 -15.92
CA PRO A 348 1.47 -8.27 -16.36
C PRO A 348 1.37 -6.84 -15.81
N VAL A 349 0.15 -6.31 -15.65
CA VAL A 349 -0.11 -4.96 -15.15
C VAL A 349 -0.98 -5.02 -13.91
N ILE A 350 -0.49 -4.47 -12.81
CA ILE A 350 -1.20 -4.43 -11.53
C ILE A 350 -1.38 -2.98 -11.10
N ALA A 351 -2.63 -2.56 -10.88
CA ALA A 351 -2.97 -1.29 -10.27
C ALA A 351 -3.39 -1.52 -8.81
N THR A 352 -2.72 -0.85 -7.87
CA THR A 352 -2.99 -1.05 -6.44
C THR A 352 -2.68 0.20 -5.63
N THR A 353 -2.98 0.16 -4.32
CA THR A 353 -2.75 1.30 -3.43
C THR A 353 -1.39 1.21 -2.72
N MET A 354 -0.88 2.38 -2.27
CA MET A 354 0.29 2.48 -1.40
C MET A 354 0.12 1.62 -0.13
N VAL A 355 -1.08 1.54 0.40
CA VAL A 355 -1.41 0.71 1.58
C VAL A 355 -1.16 -0.77 1.28
N GLN A 356 -1.60 -1.28 0.12
CA GLN A 356 -1.39 -2.68 -0.25
C GLN A 356 0.09 -3.00 -0.51
N LEU A 357 0.83 -2.07 -1.13
CA LEU A 357 2.28 -2.22 -1.32
C LEU A 357 3.00 -2.31 0.03
N LEU A 358 2.77 -1.35 0.92
CA LEU A 358 3.44 -1.31 2.23
C LEU A 358 3.03 -2.51 3.11
N ASN A 359 1.78 -2.97 3.04
CA ASN A 359 1.35 -4.20 3.70
C ASN A 359 2.05 -5.44 3.13
N THR A 360 2.26 -5.52 1.83
CA THR A 360 3.04 -6.60 1.20
C THR A 360 4.47 -6.65 1.74
N LEU A 361 5.06 -5.49 1.96
CA LEU A 361 6.43 -5.37 2.46
C LEU A 361 6.55 -5.58 3.98
N PHE A 362 5.56 -5.21 4.80
CA PHE A 362 5.75 -5.09 6.25
C PHE A 362 4.70 -5.79 7.12
N SER A 363 3.54 -6.19 6.60
CA SER A 363 2.49 -6.86 7.41
C SER A 363 2.90 -8.26 7.89
N ALA A 364 2.35 -8.71 9.01
CA ALA A 364 2.48 -10.08 9.51
C ALA A 364 1.55 -11.10 8.80
N LYS A 365 0.73 -10.67 7.85
CA LYS A 365 -0.21 -11.57 7.16
C LYS A 365 0.48 -12.34 6.03
N SER A 366 0.46 -13.68 6.07
CA SER A 366 1.06 -14.53 5.04
C SER A 366 0.50 -14.28 3.63
N SER A 367 -0.79 -13.92 3.51
CA SER A 367 -1.40 -13.53 2.22
C SER A 367 -0.80 -12.24 1.64
N ALA A 368 -0.34 -11.31 2.48
CA ALA A 368 0.36 -10.11 2.02
C ALA A 368 1.80 -10.43 1.63
N VAL A 369 2.53 -11.19 2.46
CA VAL A 369 3.91 -11.61 2.19
C VAL A 369 4.03 -12.38 0.89
N ARG A 370 3.08 -13.27 0.60
CA ARG A 370 3.00 -14.09 -0.61
C ARG A 370 3.31 -13.32 -1.91
N ARG A 371 2.95 -12.04 -1.98
CA ARG A 371 3.05 -11.21 -3.18
C ARG A 371 4.41 -10.51 -3.37
N MET A 372 5.27 -10.48 -2.34
CA MET A 372 6.48 -9.65 -2.35
C MET A 372 7.44 -9.99 -3.50
N HIS A 373 7.64 -11.27 -3.81
CA HIS A 373 8.55 -11.69 -4.88
C HIS A 373 8.09 -11.22 -6.28
N ARG A 374 6.78 -10.93 -6.47
CA ARG A 374 6.24 -10.41 -7.72
C ARG A 374 6.67 -8.97 -8.05
N LEU A 375 7.26 -8.26 -7.06
CA LEU A 375 7.85 -6.94 -7.26
C LEU A 375 9.25 -7.01 -7.92
N SER A 376 9.82 -8.21 -8.10
CA SER A 376 11.09 -8.39 -8.80
C SER A 376 10.95 -8.21 -10.30
N ASP A 377 12.01 -7.70 -10.94
CA ASP A 377 12.07 -7.40 -12.38
C ASP A 377 10.86 -6.60 -12.89
N ALA A 378 10.30 -5.74 -12.04
CA ALA A 378 9.12 -4.93 -12.33
C ALA A 378 9.47 -3.47 -12.53
N VAL A 379 8.59 -2.74 -13.26
CA VAL A 379 8.56 -1.27 -13.22
C VAL A 379 7.45 -0.85 -12.26
N ILE A 380 7.82 -0.14 -11.20
CA ILE A 380 6.90 0.25 -10.12
C ILE A 380 6.71 1.77 -10.16
N ILE A 381 5.56 2.21 -10.64
CA ILE A 381 5.16 3.62 -10.71
C ILE A 381 4.52 3.99 -9.37
N MET A 382 5.13 4.92 -8.63
CA MET A 382 4.62 5.48 -7.38
C MET A 382 3.98 6.83 -7.66
N ASP A 383 2.66 6.87 -7.84
CA ASP A 383 1.96 8.14 -8.08
C ASP A 383 1.75 8.90 -6.78
N GLU A 384 1.84 10.23 -6.86
CA GLU A 384 1.77 11.17 -5.72
C GLU A 384 2.63 10.69 -4.53
N VAL A 385 3.91 10.41 -4.79
CA VAL A 385 4.82 9.78 -3.82
C VAL A 385 5.02 10.57 -2.52
N GLN A 386 4.73 11.88 -2.52
CA GLN A 386 4.74 12.70 -1.31
C GLN A 386 3.69 12.27 -0.28
N SER A 387 2.72 11.45 -0.67
CA SER A 387 1.70 10.90 0.24
C SER A 387 2.20 9.74 1.12
N VAL A 388 3.44 9.28 0.94
CA VAL A 388 4.05 8.30 1.85
C VAL A 388 4.00 8.84 3.29
N PRO A 389 3.36 8.13 4.24
CA PRO A 389 3.26 8.61 5.61
C PRO A 389 4.64 8.88 6.22
N LEU A 390 4.81 10.00 6.94
CA LEU A 390 6.08 10.39 7.54
C LEU A 390 6.72 9.24 8.34
N LYS A 391 5.92 8.53 9.13
CA LYS A 391 6.40 7.40 9.93
C LYS A 391 6.96 6.24 9.08
N CYS A 392 6.57 6.14 7.81
CA CYS A 392 6.99 5.05 6.91
C CYS A 392 8.20 5.42 6.04
N VAL A 393 8.71 6.66 6.08
CA VAL A 393 9.73 7.15 5.14
C VAL A 393 10.99 6.28 5.13
N HIS A 394 11.56 5.96 6.28
CA HIS A 394 12.77 5.14 6.35
C HIS A 394 12.53 3.69 5.92
N LEU A 395 11.38 3.09 6.31
CA LEU A 395 10.96 1.77 5.85
C LEU A 395 10.81 1.74 4.32
N PHE A 396 10.17 2.75 3.76
CA PHE A 396 9.97 2.92 2.32
C PHE A 396 11.31 3.03 1.58
N ASN A 397 12.20 3.93 2.02
CA ASN A 397 13.49 4.13 1.39
C ASN A 397 14.34 2.84 1.38
N LEU A 398 14.44 2.16 2.53
CA LEU A 398 15.18 0.92 2.64
C LEU A 398 14.57 -0.19 1.76
N ALA A 399 13.24 -0.34 1.75
CA ALA A 399 12.59 -1.33 0.91
C ALA A 399 12.76 -1.05 -0.58
N VAL A 400 12.62 0.21 -1.02
CA VAL A 400 12.86 0.60 -2.42
C VAL A 400 14.31 0.34 -2.82
N ASN A 401 15.27 0.66 -1.96
CA ASN A 401 16.69 0.35 -2.22
C ASN A 401 16.92 -1.17 -2.39
N PHE A 402 16.28 -2.00 -1.55
CA PHE A 402 16.34 -3.45 -1.68
C PHE A 402 15.75 -3.93 -3.01
N LEU A 403 14.54 -3.48 -3.35
CA LEU A 403 13.86 -3.85 -4.59
C LEU A 403 14.65 -3.47 -5.84
N THR A 404 15.24 -2.26 -5.85
CA THR A 404 15.96 -1.74 -7.02
C THR A 404 17.39 -2.30 -7.18
N HIS A 405 18.06 -2.64 -6.07
CA HIS A 405 19.46 -3.08 -6.13
C HIS A 405 19.65 -4.59 -6.04
N LEU A 406 18.68 -5.32 -5.45
CA LEU A 406 18.74 -6.78 -5.40
C LEU A 406 17.69 -7.43 -6.29
N CYS A 407 16.44 -6.94 -6.28
CA CYS A 407 15.34 -7.60 -6.98
C CYS A 407 15.17 -7.13 -8.44
N GLY A 408 16.07 -6.31 -8.97
CA GLY A 408 16.00 -5.85 -10.36
C GLY A 408 14.81 -4.95 -10.69
N ALA A 409 14.11 -4.39 -9.71
CA ALA A 409 13.00 -3.48 -9.96
C ALA A 409 13.47 -2.10 -10.44
N THR A 410 12.63 -1.43 -11.23
CA THR A 410 12.76 -0.01 -11.58
C THR A 410 11.65 0.76 -10.87
N VAL A 411 11.99 1.76 -10.05
CA VAL A 411 10.99 2.57 -9.31
C VAL A 411 10.92 3.97 -9.87
N VAL A 412 9.70 4.41 -10.19
CA VAL A 412 9.40 5.74 -10.72
C VAL A 412 8.65 6.55 -9.66
N LEU A 413 9.26 7.62 -9.18
CA LEU A 413 8.67 8.52 -8.20
C LEU A 413 7.94 9.66 -8.92
N CYS A 414 6.62 9.56 -9.04
CA CYS A 414 5.77 10.54 -9.73
C CYS A 414 5.22 11.57 -8.74
N SER A 415 5.46 12.85 -8.98
CA SER A 415 4.88 13.94 -8.20
C SER A 415 5.11 15.30 -8.87
N ALA A 416 4.21 16.25 -8.61
CA ALA A 416 4.47 17.66 -8.89
C ALA A 416 5.39 18.29 -7.82
N THR A 417 5.31 17.79 -6.58
CA THR A 417 6.09 18.24 -5.42
C THR A 417 6.94 17.10 -4.92
N GLN A 418 8.22 17.07 -5.32
CA GLN A 418 9.12 15.96 -5.01
C GLN A 418 9.66 16.02 -3.59
N PRO A 419 9.39 14.99 -2.75
CA PRO A 419 10.04 14.88 -1.45
C PRO A 419 11.53 14.55 -1.61
N VAL A 420 12.34 15.00 -0.65
CA VAL A 420 13.82 14.84 -0.64
C VAL A 420 14.22 13.59 0.15
N PHE A 421 13.72 12.42 -0.23
CA PHE A 421 13.98 11.14 0.44
C PHE A 421 15.46 10.78 0.54
N GLU A 422 16.29 11.26 -0.39
CA GLU A 422 17.74 11.09 -0.40
C GLU A 422 18.45 11.89 0.69
N GLN A 423 17.76 12.78 1.40
CA GLN A 423 18.31 13.62 2.47
C GLN A 423 17.88 13.18 3.88
N THR A 424 17.49 11.93 4.03
CA THR A 424 17.11 11.34 5.32
C THR A 424 18.25 10.47 5.88
N GLU A 425 18.15 10.00 7.11
CA GLU A 425 19.14 9.12 7.74
C GLU A 425 19.33 7.80 6.98
N PHE A 426 18.24 7.21 6.47
CA PHE A 426 18.28 6.09 5.54
C PHE A 426 17.87 6.59 4.15
N PRO A 427 18.84 7.08 3.35
CA PRO A 427 18.54 7.77 2.10
C PRO A 427 18.01 6.81 1.03
N LEU A 428 17.06 7.29 0.25
CA LEU A 428 16.72 6.65 -1.00
C LEU A 428 17.85 6.86 -2.01
N LEU A 429 18.31 5.78 -2.63
CA LEU A 429 19.39 5.82 -3.61
C LEU A 429 18.81 6.07 -5.01
N LEU A 430 19.08 7.24 -5.54
CA LEU A 430 18.68 7.63 -6.89
C LEU A 430 19.84 7.50 -7.87
N ASP A 431 19.52 7.19 -9.12
CA ASP A 431 20.52 7.20 -10.19
C ASP A 431 21.03 8.61 -10.48
N ALA A 432 22.27 8.73 -10.98
CA ALA A 432 22.89 10.02 -11.28
C ALA A 432 22.06 10.85 -12.30
N GLN A 433 21.42 10.18 -13.25
CA GLN A 433 20.46 10.76 -14.18
C GLN A 433 19.05 10.28 -13.80
N SER A 434 18.53 10.77 -12.68
CA SER A 434 17.25 10.32 -12.14
C SER A 434 16.03 11.10 -12.63
N SER A 435 16.19 12.25 -13.28
CA SER A 435 15.07 13.06 -13.78
C SER A 435 14.70 12.68 -15.22
N MET A 436 13.48 12.17 -15.43
CA MET A 436 12.98 11.83 -16.77
C MET A 436 12.72 13.06 -17.63
N THR A 437 12.35 14.17 -17.00
CA THR A 437 11.92 15.40 -17.70
C THR A 437 13.02 16.44 -17.84
N GLY A 438 14.16 16.25 -17.17
CA GLY A 438 15.27 17.20 -17.19
C GLY A 438 14.88 18.54 -16.54
N ASP A 439 15.14 19.66 -17.22
CA ASP A 439 14.69 20.98 -16.77
C ASP A 439 13.17 21.12 -16.95
N THR A 440 12.48 21.32 -15.85
CA THR A 440 11.00 21.39 -15.78
C THR A 440 10.48 22.84 -15.74
N ALA A 441 11.34 23.84 -15.78
CA ALA A 441 10.92 25.25 -15.66
C ALA A 441 9.88 25.64 -16.73
N GLN A 442 10.11 25.24 -17.98
CA GLN A 442 9.17 25.47 -19.07
C GLN A 442 7.87 24.72 -18.88
N ASP A 443 7.93 23.45 -18.38
CA ASP A 443 6.74 22.65 -18.09
C ASP A 443 5.87 23.39 -17.08
N PHE A 444 6.43 23.84 -15.95
CA PHE A 444 5.70 24.56 -14.93
C PHE A 444 5.14 25.91 -15.41
N ALA A 445 5.89 26.63 -16.26
CA ALA A 445 5.43 27.91 -16.82
C ALA A 445 4.17 27.75 -17.70
N VAL A 446 4.10 26.71 -18.55
CA VAL A 446 2.91 26.44 -19.41
C VAL A 446 1.70 26.03 -18.57
N PHE A 447 1.93 25.36 -17.43
CA PHE A 447 0.86 24.91 -16.52
C PHE A 447 0.60 25.88 -15.36
N HIS A 448 1.12 27.09 -15.38
CA HIS A 448 0.82 28.13 -14.38
C HIS A 448 -0.61 28.62 -14.54
N ARG A 449 -1.52 28.09 -13.71
CA ARG A 449 -2.98 28.34 -13.79
C ARG A 449 -3.55 28.92 -12.51
N THR A 450 -2.73 29.01 -11.47
CA THR A 450 -3.18 29.40 -10.14
C THR A 450 -2.12 30.23 -9.45
N ASP A 451 -2.56 31.23 -8.68
CA ASP A 451 -1.72 32.00 -7.79
C ASP A 451 -2.07 31.63 -6.33
N VAL A 452 -1.07 31.15 -5.60
CA VAL A 452 -1.23 30.84 -4.18
C VAL A 452 -0.97 32.10 -3.36
N ILE A 453 -1.99 32.55 -2.65
CA ILE A 453 -2.00 33.81 -1.91
C ILE A 453 -2.10 33.52 -0.41
N SER A 454 -1.18 34.05 0.39
CA SER A 454 -1.26 33.95 1.83
C SER A 454 -2.27 34.95 2.39
N ALA A 455 -3.36 34.46 2.95
CA ALA A 455 -4.33 35.22 3.76
C ALA A 455 -4.19 34.84 5.25
N VAL A 456 -3.03 34.32 5.64
CA VAL A 456 -2.75 33.90 7.03
C VAL A 456 -2.49 35.10 7.90
N THR A 457 -3.34 35.27 8.93
CA THR A 457 -3.12 36.27 9.98
C THR A 457 -2.29 35.65 11.12
N PRO A 458 -1.57 36.47 11.92
CA PRO A 458 -0.73 35.96 13.01
C PRO A 458 -1.49 35.11 14.04
N TYR A 459 -2.73 35.49 14.32
CA TYR A 459 -3.58 34.82 15.31
C TYR A 459 -4.55 33.78 14.73
N GLY A 460 -4.63 33.69 13.42
CA GLY A 460 -5.64 32.92 12.70
C GLY A 460 -6.98 33.65 12.63
N SER A 461 -7.89 33.19 11.79
CA SER A 461 -9.27 33.68 11.64
C SER A 461 -10.23 32.77 12.41
N THR A 462 -11.29 33.35 12.98
CA THR A 462 -12.41 32.59 13.53
C THR A 462 -13.20 31.94 12.38
N TYR A 463 -14.10 31.00 12.70
CA TYR A 463 -14.99 30.44 11.65
C TYR A 463 -15.92 31.48 11.06
N GLU A 464 -16.33 32.50 11.84
CA GLU A 464 -17.14 33.65 11.35
C GLU A 464 -16.35 34.45 10.33
N GLU A 465 -15.15 34.91 10.69
CA GLU A 465 -14.30 35.72 9.80
C GLU A 465 -13.91 34.92 8.53
N ALA A 466 -13.67 33.61 8.66
CA ALA A 466 -13.38 32.80 7.51
C ALA A 466 -14.58 32.57 6.59
N ALA A 467 -15.79 32.47 7.14
CA ALA A 467 -17.01 32.35 6.37
C ALA A 467 -17.32 33.67 5.65
N ASP A 468 -17.14 34.84 6.29
CA ASP A 468 -17.28 36.15 5.65
C ASP A 468 -16.29 36.32 4.49
N PHE A 469 -15.03 35.94 4.70
CA PHE A 469 -14.01 35.92 3.65
C PHE A 469 -14.40 35.02 2.48
N CYS A 470 -14.85 33.78 2.77
CA CYS A 470 -15.28 32.83 1.74
C CYS A 470 -16.50 33.33 0.96
N ALA A 471 -17.46 33.99 1.61
CA ALA A 471 -18.63 34.56 0.96
C ALA A 471 -18.23 35.71 0.00
N GLU A 472 -17.29 36.59 0.42
CA GLU A 472 -16.71 37.62 -0.44
C GLU A 472 -16.05 36.99 -1.68
N LYS A 473 -15.20 36.00 -1.48
CA LYS A 473 -14.48 35.36 -2.58
C LYS A 473 -15.40 34.54 -3.50
N HIS A 474 -16.47 33.96 -2.98
CA HIS A 474 -17.51 33.33 -3.79
C HIS A 474 -18.22 34.33 -4.66
N ALA A 475 -18.61 35.48 -4.12
CA ALA A 475 -19.26 36.57 -4.88
C ALA A 475 -18.37 37.07 -6.04
N GLU A 476 -17.06 37.15 -5.84
CA GLU A 476 -16.09 37.57 -6.87
C GLU A 476 -15.91 36.52 -7.98
N ASN A 477 -15.98 35.20 -7.66
CA ASN A 477 -15.54 34.13 -8.56
C ASN A 477 -16.66 33.18 -9.04
N GLY A 478 -17.85 33.24 -8.43
CA GLY A 478 -19.04 32.45 -8.80
C GLY A 478 -19.05 30.99 -8.33
N ASN A 479 -17.89 30.36 -8.08
CA ASN A 479 -17.80 29.11 -7.38
C ASN A 479 -16.55 29.04 -6.50
N LEU A 480 -16.65 28.29 -5.39
CA LEU A 480 -15.63 28.26 -4.36
C LEU A 480 -15.47 26.86 -3.76
N LEU A 481 -14.23 26.40 -3.61
CA LEU A 481 -13.88 25.21 -2.87
C LEU A 481 -13.18 25.59 -1.56
N LEU A 482 -13.78 25.22 -0.42
CA LEU A 482 -13.21 25.43 0.91
C LEU A 482 -12.73 24.10 1.48
N ILE A 483 -11.42 23.94 1.66
CA ILE A 483 -10.79 22.72 2.18
C ILE A 483 -10.26 22.98 3.58
N VAL A 484 -10.65 22.16 4.54
CA VAL A 484 -10.21 22.23 5.94
C VAL A 484 -9.57 20.90 6.40
N ASN A 485 -8.96 20.90 7.59
CA ASN A 485 -8.23 19.73 8.08
C ASN A 485 -9.09 18.78 8.93
N THR A 486 -10.19 19.28 9.51
CA THR A 486 -11.03 18.51 10.43
C THR A 486 -12.49 18.45 10.00
N LYS A 487 -13.16 17.34 10.31
CA LYS A 487 -14.60 17.18 10.05
C LYS A 487 -15.45 18.22 10.80
N ALA A 488 -15.03 18.58 12.02
CA ALA A 488 -15.73 19.57 12.83
C ALA A 488 -15.67 20.98 12.18
N ALA A 489 -14.50 21.38 11.69
CA ALA A 489 -14.36 22.64 10.95
C ALA A 489 -15.18 22.63 9.65
N ALA A 490 -15.20 21.51 8.93
CA ALA A 490 -16.01 21.38 7.70
C ALA A 490 -17.50 21.56 7.99
N LYS A 491 -18.03 20.92 9.02
CA LYS A 491 -19.44 21.07 9.44
C LYS A 491 -19.74 22.49 9.88
N ALA A 492 -18.88 23.06 10.74
CA ALA A 492 -19.08 24.41 11.27
C ALA A 492 -19.10 25.49 10.17
N LEU A 493 -18.21 25.38 9.18
CA LEU A 493 -18.16 26.30 8.04
C LEU A 493 -19.28 26.04 7.03
N PHE A 494 -19.68 24.76 6.83
CA PHE A 494 -20.82 24.43 5.98
C PHE A 494 -22.09 25.15 6.43
N VAL A 495 -22.45 25.05 7.72
CA VAL A 495 -23.66 25.73 8.27
C VAL A 495 -23.57 27.24 8.02
N ARG A 496 -22.42 27.86 8.31
CA ARG A 496 -22.22 29.29 8.12
C ARG A 496 -22.31 29.72 6.66
N MET A 497 -21.80 28.91 5.74
CA MET A 497 -21.89 29.20 4.31
C MET A 497 -23.32 29.12 3.79
N CYS A 498 -24.12 28.17 4.26
CA CYS A 498 -25.57 28.13 3.96
C CYS A 498 -26.30 29.38 4.40
N GLU A 499 -25.95 29.92 5.58
CA GLU A 499 -26.58 31.17 6.10
C GLU A 499 -26.15 32.41 5.30
N ARG A 500 -24.87 32.48 4.88
CA ARG A 500 -24.30 33.65 4.20
C ARG A 500 -24.54 33.72 2.71
N CYS A 501 -24.71 32.58 2.09
CA CYS A 501 -24.83 32.46 0.63
C CYS A 501 -26.10 31.67 0.24
N PRO A 502 -27.31 32.16 0.60
CA PRO A 502 -28.55 31.41 0.36
C PRO A 502 -28.88 31.25 -1.13
N GLU A 503 -28.25 32.02 -2.00
CA GLU A 503 -28.43 31.91 -3.47
C GLU A 503 -27.54 30.80 -4.07
N ALA A 504 -26.53 30.32 -3.36
CA ALA A 504 -25.60 29.30 -3.84
C ALA A 504 -26.00 27.93 -3.35
N GLU A 505 -25.76 26.92 -4.17
CA GLU A 505 -25.77 25.54 -3.67
C GLU A 505 -24.51 25.29 -2.80
N VAL A 506 -24.72 24.86 -1.56
CA VAL A 506 -23.61 24.55 -0.64
C VAL A 506 -23.57 23.05 -0.41
N ILE A 507 -22.45 22.43 -0.78
CA ILE A 507 -22.24 20.98 -0.63
C ILE A 507 -21.18 20.72 0.45
N HIS A 508 -21.51 19.84 1.42
CA HIS A 508 -20.56 19.33 2.41
C HIS A 508 -20.02 17.96 2.00
N LEU A 509 -18.70 17.77 2.11
CA LEU A 509 -18.04 16.48 1.88
C LEU A 509 -17.06 16.14 3.01
N SER A 510 -17.32 15.03 3.70
CA SER A 510 -16.38 14.50 4.69
C SER A 510 -16.49 12.97 4.78
N THR A 511 -15.58 12.33 5.54
CA THR A 511 -15.67 10.90 5.82
C THR A 511 -16.78 10.53 6.81
N ASN A 512 -17.63 11.45 7.23
CA ASN A 512 -18.88 11.16 7.94
C ASN A 512 -19.99 10.71 6.99
N LEU A 513 -19.86 10.97 5.70
CA LEU A 513 -20.73 10.42 4.65
C LEU A 513 -20.21 9.03 4.27
N CYS A 514 -21.09 8.05 4.09
CA CYS A 514 -20.70 6.75 3.56
C CYS A 514 -20.20 6.86 2.09
N PRO A 515 -19.43 5.89 1.59
CA PRO A 515 -18.87 5.94 0.22
C PRO A 515 -19.93 6.14 -0.87
N ALA A 516 -21.08 5.48 -0.78
CA ALA A 516 -22.16 5.63 -1.75
C ALA A 516 -22.72 7.06 -1.76
N HIS A 517 -22.98 7.64 -0.59
CA HIS A 517 -23.47 9.01 -0.46
C HIS A 517 -22.46 10.04 -0.98
N ARG A 518 -21.16 9.84 -0.69
CA ARG A 518 -20.10 10.72 -1.24
C ARG A 518 -20.06 10.69 -2.77
N ARG A 519 -20.19 9.51 -3.39
CA ARG A 519 -20.25 9.39 -4.87
C ARG A 519 -21.40 10.21 -5.45
N GLU A 520 -22.57 10.17 -4.83
CA GLU A 520 -23.74 10.95 -5.26
C GLU A 520 -23.49 12.45 -5.15
N LYS A 521 -23.01 12.95 -4.00
CA LYS A 521 -22.68 14.37 -3.80
C LYS A 521 -21.62 14.86 -4.80
N ILE A 522 -20.60 14.04 -5.11
CA ILE A 522 -19.58 14.37 -6.12
C ILE A 522 -20.20 14.43 -7.53
N ALA A 523 -21.08 13.51 -7.89
CA ALA A 523 -21.77 13.52 -9.18
C ALA A 523 -22.66 14.77 -9.31
N GLU A 524 -23.38 15.15 -8.26
CA GLU A 524 -24.16 16.36 -8.21
C GLU A 524 -23.30 17.62 -8.39
N MET A 525 -22.18 17.70 -7.66
CA MET A 525 -21.24 18.81 -7.77
C MET A 525 -20.70 18.99 -9.20
N ARG A 526 -20.34 17.87 -9.87
CA ARG A 526 -19.92 17.90 -11.28
C ARG A 526 -21.00 18.45 -12.20
N ARG A 527 -22.26 18.04 -11.98
CA ARG A 527 -23.41 18.52 -12.75
C ARG A 527 -23.63 20.03 -12.56
N LEU A 528 -23.51 20.52 -11.32
CA LEU A 528 -23.68 21.94 -11.00
C LEU A 528 -22.56 22.80 -11.62
N LEU A 529 -21.31 22.36 -11.49
CA LEU A 529 -20.15 23.02 -12.11
C LEU A 529 -20.27 23.06 -13.64
N ALA A 530 -20.65 21.94 -14.27
CA ALA A 530 -20.86 21.90 -15.73
C ALA A 530 -22.00 22.82 -16.19
N ALA A 531 -23.02 23.03 -15.36
CA ALA A 531 -24.12 23.92 -15.63
C ALA A 531 -23.78 25.39 -15.31
N GLY A 532 -22.58 25.71 -14.81
CA GLY A 532 -22.16 27.06 -14.43
C GLY A 532 -22.97 27.68 -13.27
N LYS A 533 -23.57 26.85 -12.41
CA LYS A 533 -24.35 27.31 -11.27
C LYS A 533 -23.44 27.82 -10.14
N PRO A 534 -23.87 28.83 -9.35
CA PRO A 534 -23.18 29.22 -8.14
C PRO A 534 -23.05 28.03 -7.17
N LEU A 535 -21.84 27.68 -6.80
CA LEU A 535 -21.56 26.49 -5.99
C LEU A 535 -20.47 26.77 -4.96
N ILE A 536 -20.70 26.35 -3.74
CA ILE A 536 -19.69 26.30 -2.68
C ILE A 536 -19.55 24.86 -2.22
N CYS A 537 -18.33 24.32 -2.24
CA CYS A 537 -18.06 23.02 -1.65
C CYS A 537 -17.20 23.19 -0.39
N VAL A 538 -17.71 22.76 0.76
CA VAL A 538 -16.96 22.73 2.03
C VAL A 538 -16.55 21.29 2.32
N THR A 539 -15.25 21.03 2.40
CA THR A 539 -14.75 19.64 2.47
C THR A 539 -13.52 19.50 3.35
N THR A 540 -13.22 18.28 3.72
CA THR A 540 -11.90 17.90 4.24
C THR A 540 -10.95 17.56 3.07
N GLN A 541 -9.76 17.02 3.35
CA GLN A 541 -8.75 16.63 2.35
C GLN A 541 -9.23 15.62 1.29
N LEU A 542 -10.45 15.09 1.42
CA LEU A 542 -11.03 14.11 0.48
C LEU A 542 -10.97 14.51 -0.99
N ILE A 543 -11.06 15.80 -1.26
CA ILE A 543 -11.14 16.34 -2.62
C ILE A 543 -9.76 16.70 -3.20
N GLU A 544 -8.73 16.78 -2.34
CA GLU A 544 -7.36 17.12 -2.78
C GLU A 544 -6.80 16.08 -3.76
N ALA A 545 -7.27 14.84 -3.66
CA ALA A 545 -6.81 13.76 -4.50
C ALA A 545 -7.97 12.89 -5.03
N GLY A 546 -7.89 12.43 -6.29
CA GLY A 546 -8.82 11.45 -6.86
C GLY A 546 -10.20 11.97 -7.28
N VAL A 547 -10.44 13.28 -7.29
CA VAL A 547 -11.69 13.83 -7.80
C VAL A 547 -11.40 14.78 -8.95
N ASP A 548 -11.98 14.51 -10.12
CA ASP A 548 -11.85 15.38 -11.30
C ASP A 548 -12.89 16.49 -11.27
N ILE A 549 -12.50 17.63 -10.71
CA ILE A 549 -13.28 18.85 -10.55
C ILE A 549 -12.41 20.08 -10.73
N SER A 550 -13.00 21.18 -11.14
CA SER A 550 -12.33 22.46 -11.38
C SER A 550 -13.16 23.60 -10.79
N PHE A 551 -12.57 24.32 -9.84
CA PHE A 551 -13.15 25.53 -9.25
C PHE A 551 -12.38 26.78 -9.70
N ARG A 552 -13.03 27.95 -9.65
CA ARG A 552 -12.40 29.24 -9.97
C ARG A 552 -11.71 29.89 -8.78
N CYS A 553 -12.07 29.48 -7.57
CA CYS A 553 -11.46 29.94 -6.34
C CYS A 553 -11.34 28.78 -5.37
N VAL A 554 -10.19 28.66 -4.70
CA VAL A 554 -9.96 27.70 -3.62
C VAL A 554 -9.51 28.42 -2.37
N VAL A 555 -10.11 28.10 -1.24
CA VAL A 555 -9.66 28.50 0.10
C VAL A 555 -9.21 27.27 0.84
N ARG A 556 -7.98 27.25 1.33
CA ARG A 556 -7.39 26.11 2.03
C ARG A 556 -6.99 26.49 3.45
N SER A 557 -7.54 25.82 4.45
CA SER A 557 -7.00 25.91 5.81
C SER A 557 -5.56 25.42 5.84
N LEU A 558 -4.69 26.13 6.53
CA LEU A 558 -3.25 25.90 6.52
C LEU A 558 -2.90 24.48 7.00
N ALA A 559 -2.10 23.79 6.21
CA ALA A 559 -1.50 22.49 6.46
C ALA A 559 -0.06 22.50 5.91
N GLY A 560 0.37 21.45 5.18
CA GLY A 560 1.64 21.47 4.46
C GLY A 560 1.59 22.29 3.17
N LEU A 561 2.76 22.75 2.68
CA LEU A 561 2.83 23.38 1.36
C LEU A 561 2.56 22.39 0.22
N ASP A 562 2.79 21.11 0.43
CA ASP A 562 2.38 20.03 -0.46
C ASP A 562 0.85 19.93 -0.58
N ASN A 563 0.11 20.13 0.52
CA ASN A 563 -1.36 20.21 0.50
C ASN A 563 -1.84 21.47 -0.23
N ALA A 564 -1.12 22.59 -0.10
CA ALA A 564 -1.42 23.80 -0.88
C ALA A 564 -1.29 23.54 -2.40
N ALA A 565 -0.27 22.80 -2.81
CA ALA A 565 -0.09 22.41 -4.22
C ALA A 565 -1.20 21.44 -4.71
N GLN A 566 -1.66 20.51 -3.87
CA GLN A 566 -2.78 19.63 -4.20
C GLN A 566 -4.09 20.39 -4.33
N ALA A 567 -4.36 21.35 -3.43
CA ALA A 567 -5.50 22.24 -3.47
C ALA A 567 -5.48 23.13 -4.73
N ALA A 568 -4.31 23.67 -5.09
CA ALA A 568 -4.11 24.43 -6.34
C ALA A 568 -4.42 23.57 -7.58
N GLY A 569 -4.15 22.27 -7.52
CA GLY A 569 -4.53 21.32 -8.56
C GLY A 569 -6.04 21.12 -8.75
N ARG A 570 -6.90 21.71 -7.90
CA ARG A 570 -8.37 21.74 -8.01
C ARG A 570 -8.87 23.10 -8.47
N CYS A 571 -7.99 24.09 -8.60
CA CYS A 571 -8.28 25.42 -9.06
C CYS A 571 -7.91 25.55 -10.54
N ASN A 572 -8.83 26.03 -11.38
CA ASN A 572 -8.61 26.19 -12.83
C ASN A 572 -7.94 24.94 -13.49
N ARG A 573 -8.34 23.77 -13.04
CA ARG A 573 -7.69 22.48 -13.37
C ARG A 573 -7.61 22.23 -14.88
N ASN A 574 -8.66 22.59 -15.60
CA ASN A 574 -8.76 22.36 -17.05
C ASN A 574 -8.30 23.56 -17.90
N GLY A 575 -7.87 24.67 -17.25
CA GLY A 575 -7.47 25.89 -17.94
C GLY A 575 -8.66 26.65 -18.54
N GLU A 576 -9.81 26.60 -17.89
CA GLU A 576 -11.05 27.25 -18.34
C GLU A 576 -10.95 28.79 -18.23
N CYS A 577 -10.16 29.28 -17.28
CA CYS A 577 -9.87 30.68 -17.11
C CYS A 577 -8.58 31.05 -17.83
N GLN A 578 -8.59 32.19 -18.56
CA GLN A 578 -7.40 32.68 -19.29
C GLN A 578 -6.33 33.26 -18.35
N THR A 579 -6.74 33.74 -17.17
CA THR A 579 -5.84 34.24 -16.12
C THR A 579 -5.72 33.23 -14.99
N PRO A 580 -4.59 33.22 -14.26
CA PRO A 580 -4.46 32.40 -13.07
C PRO A 580 -5.59 32.68 -12.07
N CYS A 581 -6.13 31.61 -11.48
CA CYS A 581 -7.17 31.66 -10.48
C CYS A 581 -6.59 31.64 -9.06
N PRO A 582 -7.22 32.29 -8.08
CA PRO A 582 -6.67 32.45 -6.73
C PRO A 582 -6.86 31.19 -5.87
N VAL A 583 -5.81 30.85 -5.13
CA VAL A 583 -5.80 29.84 -4.06
C VAL A 583 -5.39 30.53 -2.77
N TYR A 584 -6.31 30.73 -1.86
CA TYR A 584 -6.05 31.41 -0.60
C TYR A 584 -5.68 30.43 0.51
N LEU A 585 -4.58 30.67 1.20
CA LEU A 585 -4.21 29.94 2.40
C LEU A 585 -4.67 30.73 3.63
N VAL A 586 -5.49 30.11 4.48
CA VAL A 586 -6.02 30.70 5.70
C VAL A 586 -5.63 29.86 6.92
N LYS A 587 -5.43 30.48 8.07
CA LYS A 587 -5.25 29.77 9.34
C LYS A 587 -6.52 29.91 10.17
N LEU A 588 -7.13 28.80 10.55
CA LEU A 588 -8.33 28.79 11.38
C LEU A 588 -7.95 28.64 12.85
N LYS A 589 -8.35 29.60 13.69
CA LYS A 589 -8.04 29.65 15.12
C LYS A 589 -8.72 28.53 15.90
N GLU A 590 -9.93 28.18 15.52
CA GLU A 590 -10.79 27.21 16.19
C GLU A 590 -10.58 25.78 15.71
N GLU A 591 -9.82 25.57 14.60
CA GLU A 591 -9.53 24.25 14.06
C GLU A 591 -8.48 23.53 14.89
N ASN A 592 -8.91 22.54 15.66
CA ASN A 592 -8.00 21.76 16.53
C ASN A 592 -7.37 20.62 15.74
N VAL A 593 -6.11 20.80 15.34
CA VAL A 593 -5.29 19.78 14.65
C VAL A 593 -4.31 19.06 15.58
N SER A 594 -4.37 19.28 16.90
CA SER A 594 -3.40 18.70 17.86
C SER A 594 -3.33 17.17 17.84
N ARG A 595 -4.43 16.50 17.47
CA ARG A 595 -4.48 15.04 17.32
C ARG A 595 -3.96 14.56 15.95
N LEU A 596 -3.69 15.47 15.02
CA LEU A 596 -3.16 15.24 13.68
C LEU A 596 -1.69 15.69 13.66
N GLU A 597 -0.83 14.99 14.39
CA GLU A 597 0.57 15.42 14.63
C GLU A 597 1.36 15.75 13.36
N GLY A 598 1.18 14.98 12.30
CA GLY A 598 1.80 15.25 11.01
C GLY A 598 1.34 16.59 10.42
N VAL A 599 0.03 16.88 10.48
CA VAL A 599 -0.58 18.12 10.00
C VAL A 599 -0.11 19.31 10.85
N GLN A 600 -0.05 19.15 12.17
CA GLN A 600 0.41 20.23 13.08
C GLN A 600 1.86 20.65 12.76
N THR A 601 2.76 19.69 12.56
CA THR A 601 4.16 19.96 12.22
C THR A 601 4.28 20.65 10.87
N ALA A 602 3.57 20.15 9.85
CA ALA A 602 3.54 20.69 8.50
C ALA A 602 2.96 22.12 8.49
N MET A 603 1.87 22.37 9.23
CA MET A 603 1.24 23.68 9.36
C MET A 603 2.19 24.71 9.97
N ASN A 604 2.90 24.36 11.05
CA ASN A 604 3.84 25.27 11.69
C ASN A 604 4.98 25.67 10.77
N LEU A 605 5.54 24.71 10.02
CA LEU A 605 6.60 24.95 9.04
C LEU A 605 6.07 25.84 7.89
N SER A 606 4.90 25.52 7.36
CA SER A 606 4.26 26.33 6.30
C SER A 606 4.05 27.77 6.77
N GLN A 607 3.56 27.98 7.99
CA GLN A 607 3.38 29.34 8.54
C GLN A 607 4.69 30.11 8.63
N GLN A 608 5.80 29.46 9.04
CA GLN A 608 7.12 30.10 9.06
C GLN A 608 7.58 30.49 7.65
N MET A 609 7.39 29.59 6.68
CA MET A 609 7.76 29.87 5.28
C MET A 609 6.92 30.97 4.66
N LEU A 610 5.60 31.00 4.90
CA LEU A 610 4.69 32.06 4.46
C LEU A 610 5.05 33.44 5.04
N SER A 611 5.63 33.47 6.23
CA SER A 611 6.07 34.69 6.88
C SER A 611 7.46 35.18 6.42
N SER A 612 8.15 34.37 5.63
CA SER A 612 9.52 34.66 5.18
C SER A 612 9.50 35.40 3.83
N VAL A 613 10.25 36.51 3.74
CA VAL A 613 10.45 37.26 2.48
C VAL A 613 11.17 36.46 1.40
N LYS A 614 11.79 35.32 1.79
CA LYS A 614 12.55 34.45 0.87
C LYS A 614 11.65 33.79 -0.18
N TYR A 615 10.41 33.52 0.16
CA TYR A 615 9.49 32.74 -0.67
C TYR A 615 8.38 33.62 -1.22
N SER A 616 8.35 33.82 -2.52
CA SER A 616 7.29 34.57 -3.25
C SER A 616 6.38 33.64 -4.05
N ASP A 617 6.88 32.48 -4.48
CA ASP A 617 6.13 31.42 -5.16
C ASP A 617 6.17 30.13 -4.32
N TYR A 618 5.02 29.79 -3.73
CA TYR A 618 4.90 28.62 -2.86
C TYR A 618 4.80 27.29 -3.62
N LEU A 619 4.54 27.34 -4.93
CA LEU A 619 4.50 26.16 -5.81
C LEU A 619 5.85 25.92 -6.51
N ALA A 620 6.80 26.84 -6.43
CA ALA A 620 8.12 26.70 -7.03
C ALA A 620 8.82 25.44 -6.48
N ALA A 621 9.50 24.71 -7.37
CA ALA A 621 10.20 23.47 -7.03
C ALA A 621 11.18 23.65 -5.86
N GLN A 622 11.93 24.77 -5.83
CA GLN A 622 12.88 25.07 -4.75
C GLN A 622 12.17 25.30 -3.41
N THR A 623 11.03 25.99 -3.40
CA THR A 623 10.24 26.23 -2.19
C THR A 623 9.72 24.91 -1.63
N GLN A 624 9.23 24.03 -2.49
CA GLN A 624 8.75 22.70 -2.09
C GLN A 624 9.90 21.81 -1.57
N GLN A 625 11.08 21.86 -2.19
CA GLN A 625 12.26 21.13 -1.69
C GLN A 625 12.70 21.65 -0.32
N ASP A 626 12.80 22.96 -0.13
CA ASP A 626 13.13 23.58 1.15
C ASP A 626 12.12 23.18 2.24
N TYR A 627 10.84 23.12 1.88
CA TYR A 627 9.77 22.64 2.78
C TYR A 627 9.97 21.19 3.20
N PHE A 628 10.15 20.26 2.26
CA PHE A 628 10.34 18.85 2.59
C PHE A 628 11.63 18.61 3.39
N GLN A 629 12.71 19.34 3.08
CA GLN A 629 13.94 19.26 3.84
C GLN A 629 13.72 19.69 5.31
N ALA A 630 13.01 20.81 5.52
CA ALA A 630 12.67 21.29 6.85
C ALA A 630 11.75 20.30 7.59
N LEU A 631 10.75 19.73 6.88
CA LEU A 631 9.81 18.76 7.42
C LEU A 631 10.53 17.50 7.93
N TYR A 632 11.39 16.88 7.09
CA TYR A 632 12.10 15.66 7.46
C TYR A 632 13.12 15.90 8.57
N ARG A 633 13.76 17.07 8.60
CA ARG A 633 14.64 17.45 9.70
C ARG A 633 13.89 17.60 11.01
N THR A 634 12.74 18.26 11.00
CA THR A 634 11.90 18.47 12.19
C THR A 634 11.28 17.17 12.68
N ALA A 635 10.90 16.28 11.75
CA ALA A 635 10.26 14.99 12.05
C ALA A 635 11.27 13.82 12.16
N SER A 636 12.59 14.07 12.23
CA SER A 636 13.63 13.02 12.15
C SER A 636 13.39 11.84 13.10
N GLY A 637 12.98 12.09 14.34
CA GLY A 637 12.66 11.03 15.32
C GLY A 637 11.37 10.22 15.03
N LYS A 638 10.59 10.59 14.00
CA LYS A 638 9.34 9.91 13.64
C LYS A 638 9.43 9.13 12.34
N LEU A 639 10.51 9.28 11.57
CA LEU A 639 10.64 8.69 10.22
C LEU A 639 10.87 7.18 10.21
N SER A 640 11.32 6.59 11.33
CA SER A 640 11.60 5.15 11.49
C SER A 640 10.41 4.34 12.00
N TYR A 641 9.21 4.91 12.04
CA TYR A 641 7.99 4.32 12.56
C TYR A 641 8.08 4.00 14.07
N PRO A 642 8.11 5.01 14.95
CA PRO A 642 8.18 4.80 16.39
C PRO A 642 6.94 4.07 16.92
N VAL A 643 7.18 3.08 17.77
CA VAL A 643 6.16 2.25 18.43
C VAL A 643 6.50 2.02 19.89
N GLN A 644 5.47 1.63 20.64
CA GLN A 644 5.64 1.16 22.00
C GLN A 644 5.07 -0.26 22.10
N GLU A 645 5.91 -1.22 22.43
CA GLU A 645 5.52 -2.62 22.61
C GLU A 645 5.93 -3.09 24.00
N SER A 646 5.00 -3.71 24.72
CA SER A 646 5.25 -4.31 26.05
C SER A 646 6.04 -3.42 27.02
N GLY A 647 5.83 -2.09 26.93
CA GLY A 647 6.54 -1.10 27.75
C GLY A 647 7.92 -0.68 27.21
N ILE A 648 8.38 -1.25 26.09
CA ILE A 648 9.62 -0.88 25.41
C ILE A 648 9.32 0.14 24.32
N GLN A 649 9.99 1.28 24.36
CA GLN A 649 9.94 2.27 23.29
C GLN A 649 10.97 1.91 22.22
N THR A 650 10.52 1.67 21.01
CA THR A 650 11.34 1.26 19.86
C THR A 650 10.79 1.83 18.54
N ASP A 651 11.29 1.39 17.43
CA ASP A 651 10.78 1.70 16.09
C ASP A 651 10.85 0.46 15.18
N LEU A 652 10.02 0.44 14.12
CA LEU A 652 9.94 -0.73 13.24
C LEU A 652 11.21 -0.95 12.40
N VAL A 653 11.99 0.09 12.07
CA VAL A 653 13.28 -0.09 11.38
C VAL A 653 14.22 -0.88 12.28
N THR A 654 14.26 -0.54 13.58
CA THR A 654 15.06 -1.27 14.57
C THR A 654 14.57 -2.71 14.75
N MET A 655 13.26 -2.95 14.89
CA MET A 655 12.67 -4.29 15.03
C MET A 655 12.94 -5.18 13.82
N LEU A 656 12.86 -4.63 12.60
CA LEU A 656 13.10 -5.34 11.33
C LEU A 656 14.58 -5.39 10.93
N SER A 657 15.49 -4.88 11.76
CA SER A 657 16.94 -4.89 11.51
C SER A 657 17.71 -5.62 12.59
N LEU A 658 18.31 -4.90 13.52
CA LEU A 658 19.16 -5.44 14.57
C LEU A 658 18.39 -5.80 15.84
N ASN A 659 17.16 -5.41 15.99
CA ASN A 659 16.27 -5.67 17.12
C ASN A 659 16.92 -5.40 18.48
N THR A 660 17.73 -4.32 18.57
CA THR A 660 18.69 -4.06 19.63
C THR A 660 18.07 -3.88 21.02
N ASN A 661 16.79 -3.56 21.10
CA ASN A 661 16.11 -3.39 22.39
C ASN A 661 15.86 -4.73 23.11
N HIS A 662 15.74 -5.83 22.36
CA HIS A 662 15.63 -7.18 22.88
C HIS A 662 17.00 -7.76 23.25
N TYR A 663 18.08 -7.34 22.58
CA TYR A 663 19.45 -7.82 22.76
C TYR A 663 20.09 -7.53 24.10
N LYS A 664 19.70 -6.45 24.76
CA LYS A 664 20.34 -6.00 26.00
C LYS A 664 20.10 -6.94 27.17
N MET A 665 19.12 -7.81 27.05
CA MET A 665 18.67 -8.68 28.13
C MET A 665 19.25 -10.11 28.07
N SER A 666 19.51 -10.65 26.88
CA SER A 666 19.75 -12.10 26.69
C SER A 666 21.19 -12.53 26.47
N GLY A 667 22.12 -11.64 26.16
CA GLY A 667 23.50 -12.04 25.88
C GLY A 667 23.63 -13.00 24.70
N LEU A 668 22.97 -12.70 23.58
CA LEU A 668 22.93 -13.55 22.39
C LEU A 668 24.32 -14.00 21.89
N PRO A 669 24.43 -15.21 21.35
CA PRO A 669 25.63 -15.69 20.73
C PRO A 669 26.11 -14.77 19.62
N LYS A 670 27.42 -14.49 19.56
CA LYS A 670 28.03 -13.59 18.56
C LYS A 670 27.79 -14.02 17.10
N ASP A 671 27.41 -15.25 16.89
CA ASP A 671 27.11 -15.87 15.60
C ASP A 671 25.74 -15.52 15.04
N ARG A 672 24.86 -14.85 15.78
CA ARG A 672 23.49 -14.49 15.39
C ARG A 672 23.27 -13.00 15.13
N GLN A 673 24.30 -12.27 14.74
CA GLN A 673 24.22 -10.79 14.61
C GLN A 673 23.10 -10.28 13.71
N PHE A 674 22.59 -11.05 12.76
CA PHE A 674 21.62 -10.63 11.75
C PHE A 674 20.39 -11.54 11.61
N SER A 675 20.25 -12.55 12.44
CA SER A 675 19.08 -13.46 12.50
C SER A 675 18.29 -13.19 13.77
N VAL A 676 17.69 -12.01 13.87
CA VAL A 676 17.14 -11.44 15.12
C VAL A 676 15.84 -10.66 14.92
N GLN A 677 15.41 -10.47 13.68
CA GLN A 677 14.28 -9.61 13.33
C GLN A 677 12.97 -10.09 13.96
N ALA A 678 12.16 -9.12 14.41
CA ALA A 678 10.83 -9.36 14.97
C ALA A 678 9.74 -9.14 13.89
N PHE A 679 9.64 -10.06 12.90
CA PHE A 679 8.73 -9.90 11.76
C PHE A 679 7.25 -9.92 12.12
N LYS A 680 6.85 -10.85 13.00
CA LYS A 680 5.46 -10.98 13.45
C LYS A 680 5.06 -9.80 14.32
N SER A 681 5.89 -9.48 15.31
CA SER A 681 5.64 -8.37 16.24
C SER A 681 5.59 -7.04 15.48
N ALA A 682 6.62 -6.72 14.68
CA ALA A 682 6.64 -5.51 13.86
C ALA A 682 5.47 -5.44 12.88
N GLY A 683 5.16 -6.55 12.19
CA GLY A 683 4.08 -6.59 11.22
C GLY A 683 2.68 -6.52 11.84
N SER A 684 2.53 -6.88 13.12
CA SER A 684 1.29 -6.72 13.89
C SER A 684 1.07 -5.27 14.36
N LEU A 685 2.17 -4.56 14.60
CA LEU A 685 2.16 -3.13 14.96
C LEU A 685 2.11 -2.21 13.73
N PHE A 686 2.36 -2.78 12.54
CA PHE A 686 2.41 -2.01 11.31
C PHE A 686 1.01 -1.66 10.81
N GLU A 687 0.67 -0.38 10.82
CA GLU A 687 -0.53 0.20 10.24
C GLU A 687 -0.16 1.39 9.35
N VAL A 688 -0.47 1.33 8.05
CA VAL A 688 -0.21 2.44 7.12
C VAL A 688 -1.06 3.65 7.49
N ILE A 689 -2.33 3.40 7.78
CA ILE A 689 -3.32 4.39 8.22
C ILE A 689 -3.69 4.05 9.66
N ASP A 690 -3.51 4.99 10.57
CA ASP A 690 -3.91 4.82 11.97
C ASP A 690 -5.44 4.72 12.06
N SER A 691 -5.98 3.51 12.02
CA SER A 691 -7.40 3.26 12.12
C SER A 691 -7.84 3.16 13.58
N ARG A 692 -7.97 4.31 14.25
CA ARG A 692 -8.64 4.40 15.57
C ARG A 692 -10.17 4.49 15.42
N THR A 693 -10.68 4.21 14.23
CA THR A 693 -12.11 4.24 13.93
C THR A 693 -12.74 2.87 14.07
N GLN A 694 -13.98 2.84 14.54
CA GLN A 694 -14.84 1.67 14.47
C GLN A 694 -15.84 1.88 13.33
N ASP A 695 -16.07 0.84 12.55
CA ASP A 695 -16.94 0.88 11.40
C ASP A 695 -18.40 0.72 11.84
N ILE A 696 -19.27 1.61 11.33
CA ILE A 696 -20.70 1.60 11.58
C ILE A 696 -21.43 1.60 10.25
N LEU A 697 -22.36 0.66 10.08
CA LEU A 697 -23.25 0.59 8.94
C LEU A 697 -24.37 1.64 9.08
N VAL A 698 -24.59 2.44 8.05
CA VAL A 698 -25.55 3.55 8.09
C VAL A 698 -26.74 3.34 7.15
N PRO A 699 -27.98 3.63 7.59
CA PRO A 699 -29.21 3.42 6.83
C PRO A 699 -29.48 4.59 5.86
N TRP A 700 -28.53 4.88 4.96
CA TRP A 700 -28.58 6.07 4.11
C TRP A 700 -29.71 6.07 3.08
N ASN A 701 -29.98 4.92 2.45
CA ASN A 701 -31.03 4.77 1.44
C ASN A 701 -31.78 3.46 1.60
N ASP A 702 -32.79 3.20 0.76
CA ASP A 702 -33.63 2.00 0.84
C ASP A 702 -32.81 0.73 0.64
N GLU A 703 -31.76 0.74 -0.21
CA GLU A 703 -30.86 -0.40 -0.40
C GLU A 703 -30.08 -0.72 0.88
N ALA A 704 -29.53 0.32 1.54
CA ALA A 704 -28.83 0.15 2.81
C ALA A 704 -29.77 -0.38 3.92
N LYS A 705 -30.99 0.12 3.98
CA LYS A 705 -32.02 -0.34 4.94
C LYS A 705 -32.41 -1.79 4.69
N ALA A 706 -32.59 -2.20 3.42
CA ALA A 706 -32.89 -3.57 3.05
C ALA A 706 -31.73 -4.50 3.46
N LEU A 707 -30.49 -4.10 3.21
CA LEU A 707 -29.30 -4.86 3.56
C LEU A 707 -29.13 -5.01 5.08
N ILE A 708 -29.43 -3.96 5.86
CA ILE A 708 -29.46 -4.03 7.33
C ILE A 708 -30.51 -5.06 7.79
N SER A 709 -31.70 -5.02 7.21
CA SER A 709 -32.79 -5.98 7.55
C SER A 709 -32.41 -7.41 7.19
N GLU A 710 -31.69 -7.66 6.10
CA GLU A 710 -31.17 -9.00 5.77
C GLU A 710 -30.12 -9.48 6.78
N LEU A 711 -29.21 -8.58 7.25
CA LEU A 711 -28.18 -8.89 8.25
C LEU A 711 -28.78 -9.19 9.65
N GLU A 712 -30.00 -8.75 9.93
CA GLU A 712 -30.74 -9.06 11.16
C GLU A 712 -31.31 -10.48 11.18
N CYS A 713 -31.49 -11.09 10.01
CA CYS A 713 -32.01 -12.46 9.89
C CYS A 713 -30.89 -13.49 10.06
N ASP A 714 -31.23 -14.68 10.54
CA ASP A 714 -30.30 -15.82 10.57
C ASP A 714 -29.91 -16.20 9.14
N GLN A 715 -28.63 -16.11 8.84
CA GLN A 715 -28.05 -16.37 7.52
C GLN A 715 -26.99 -17.47 7.60
N THR A 716 -26.72 -18.12 6.48
CA THR A 716 -25.54 -18.98 6.35
C THR A 716 -24.24 -18.12 6.42
N PRO A 717 -23.10 -18.67 6.89
CA PRO A 717 -21.85 -17.95 6.96
C PRO A 717 -21.45 -17.29 5.62
N ASP A 718 -21.67 -17.99 4.52
CA ASP A 718 -21.38 -17.47 3.17
C ASP A 718 -22.24 -16.26 2.81
N ARG A 719 -23.55 -16.31 3.15
CA ARG A 719 -24.46 -15.19 2.90
C ARG A 719 -24.09 -13.98 3.76
N TYR A 720 -23.68 -14.20 5.02
CA TYR A 720 -23.16 -13.10 5.85
C TYR A 720 -21.93 -12.44 5.22
N CYS A 721 -20.98 -13.21 4.73
CA CYS A 721 -19.80 -12.67 4.06
C CYS A 721 -20.16 -11.82 2.83
N GLU A 722 -21.14 -12.26 2.04
CA GLU A 722 -21.64 -11.52 0.88
C GLU A 722 -22.31 -10.19 1.30
N LEU A 723 -23.19 -10.24 2.30
CA LEU A 723 -23.90 -9.06 2.80
C LEU A 723 -22.92 -8.04 3.41
N LEU A 724 -21.93 -8.51 4.18
CA LEU A 724 -20.90 -7.65 4.76
C LEU A 724 -20.03 -6.94 3.70
N ARG A 725 -19.74 -7.62 2.58
CA ARG A 725 -19.08 -6.98 1.43
C ARG A 725 -19.94 -5.86 0.84
N LYS A 726 -21.20 -6.13 0.56
CA LYS A 726 -22.16 -5.12 0.05
C LYS A 726 -22.35 -3.96 1.03
N ALA A 727 -22.22 -4.21 2.34
CA ALA A 727 -22.34 -3.21 3.39
C ALA A 727 -21.18 -2.20 3.39
N GLN A 728 -20.02 -2.53 2.85
CA GLN A 728 -18.85 -1.62 2.86
C GLN A 728 -19.15 -0.27 2.23
N LYS A 729 -19.95 -0.20 1.16
CA LYS A 729 -20.34 1.07 0.52
C LYS A 729 -21.25 1.96 1.38
N TYR A 730 -21.83 1.39 2.45
CA TYR A 730 -22.68 2.07 3.42
C TYR A 730 -22.05 2.17 4.81
N THR A 731 -20.76 1.92 4.93
CA THR A 731 -20.05 1.90 6.21
C THR A 731 -19.30 3.22 6.42
N VAL A 732 -19.35 3.74 7.65
CA VAL A 732 -18.66 4.96 8.07
C VAL A 732 -17.72 4.64 9.24
N GLY A 733 -16.46 5.03 9.15
CA GLY A 733 -15.50 4.92 10.26
C GLY A 733 -15.67 6.08 11.26
N VAL A 734 -15.98 5.76 12.51
CA VAL A 734 -16.19 6.74 13.59
C VAL A 734 -15.12 6.60 14.68
N TYR A 735 -14.49 7.70 15.07
CA TYR A 735 -13.41 7.71 16.08
C TYR A 735 -13.90 7.42 17.52
N ASN A 736 -15.15 7.74 17.84
CA ASN A 736 -15.67 7.61 19.20
C ASN A 736 -17.09 7.03 19.20
N ILE A 737 -17.17 5.72 18.98
CA ILE A 737 -18.45 5.00 18.99
C ILE A 737 -19.14 5.09 20.36
N ARG A 738 -18.36 5.21 21.44
CA ARG A 738 -18.92 5.31 22.80
C ARG A 738 -19.85 6.51 22.99
N LYS A 739 -19.53 7.64 22.37
CA LYS A 739 -20.43 8.82 22.40
C LYS A 739 -21.75 8.57 21.69
N LEU A 740 -21.74 7.80 20.62
CA LEU A 740 -22.96 7.38 19.92
C LEU A 740 -23.73 6.31 20.72
N ASP A 741 -23.04 5.41 21.38
CA ASP A 741 -23.65 4.42 22.32
C ASP A 741 -24.32 5.10 23.51
N GLU A 742 -23.68 6.09 24.12
CA GLU A 742 -24.20 6.85 25.28
C GLU A 742 -25.55 7.53 24.99
N VAL A 743 -25.77 7.93 23.73
CA VAL A 743 -27.03 8.56 23.28
C VAL A 743 -27.99 7.56 22.62
N GLY A 744 -27.65 6.25 22.65
CA GLY A 744 -28.47 5.20 22.06
C GLY A 744 -28.55 5.25 20.52
N ALA A 745 -27.55 5.86 19.86
CA ALA A 745 -27.51 6.03 18.41
C ALA A 745 -27.01 4.78 17.67
N VAL A 746 -26.40 3.82 18.35
CA VAL A 746 -25.82 2.61 17.74
C VAL A 746 -26.43 1.37 18.38
N ARG A 747 -26.76 0.39 17.54
CA ARG A 747 -27.13 -0.95 17.98
C ARG A 747 -26.22 -1.99 17.33
N THR A 748 -25.91 -3.04 18.04
CA THR A 748 -25.09 -4.14 17.52
C THR A 748 -26.01 -5.31 17.15
N LEU A 749 -25.91 -5.78 15.90
CA LEU A 749 -26.65 -6.95 15.41
C LEU A 749 -26.06 -8.24 15.98
N ALA A 750 -26.81 -9.34 15.91
CA ALA A 750 -26.38 -10.66 16.38
C ALA A 750 -25.07 -11.14 15.67
N CYS A 751 -24.84 -10.72 14.45
CA CYS A 751 -23.60 -10.97 13.70
C CYS A 751 -22.40 -10.07 14.09
N GLY A 752 -22.55 -9.20 15.11
CA GLY A 752 -21.49 -8.32 15.60
C GLY A 752 -21.32 -7.00 14.83
N VAL A 753 -22.15 -6.72 13.83
CA VAL A 753 -22.11 -5.47 13.05
C VAL A 753 -22.81 -4.36 13.84
N SER A 754 -22.15 -3.22 13.96
CA SER A 754 -22.72 -2.00 14.54
C SER A 754 -23.51 -1.23 13.48
N VAL A 755 -24.75 -0.86 13.79
CA VAL A 755 -25.67 -0.14 12.90
C VAL A 755 -26.08 1.18 13.55
N LEU A 756 -26.04 2.26 12.77
CA LEU A 756 -26.48 3.59 13.20
C LEU A 756 -28.02 3.67 13.13
N ASP A 757 -28.64 4.32 14.13
CA ASP A 757 -30.04 4.71 14.06
C ASP A 757 -30.22 5.84 13.01
N GLU A 758 -31.27 5.75 12.21
CA GLU A 758 -31.55 6.68 11.08
C GLU A 758 -31.57 8.16 11.50
N ARG A 759 -32.02 8.47 12.70
CA ARG A 759 -32.07 9.84 13.25
C ARG A 759 -30.71 10.51 13.39
N PHE A 760 -29.62 9.72 13.39
CA PHE A 760 -28.24 10.20 13.54
C PHE A 760 -27.47 10.22 12.20
N TYR A 761 -28.17 10.04 11.08
CA TYR A 761 -27.59 10.16 9.74
C TYR A 761 -28.25 11.31 8.98
N ASP A 762 -27.55 12.43 8.91
CA ASP A 762 -28.00 13.65 8.24
C ASP A 762 -27.75 13.59 6.73
N SER A 763 -28.66 14.14 5.92
CA SER A 763 -28.60 14.15 4.45
C SER A 763 -27.44 15.00 3.89
N ASP A 764 -26.92 15.93 4.65
CA ASP A 764 -25.85 16.82 4.22
C ASP A 764 -24.53 16.52 4.91
N CYS A 765 -24.55 16.23 6.22
CA CYS A 765 -23.37 16.07 7.04
C CYS A 765 -22.99 14.60 7.32
N GLY A 766 -23.88 13.64 7.03
CA GLY A 766 -23.67 12.21 7.34
C GLY A 766 -23.85 11.90 8.83
N VAL A 767 -22.96 11.09 9.41
CA VAL A 767 -23.03 10.75 10.84
C VAL A 767 -22.89 12.00 11.71
N VAL A 768 -23.90 12.27 12.54
CA VAL A 768 -23.94 13.40 13.49
C VAL A 768 -23.95 12.87 14.91
N THR A 769 -23.16 13.49 15.80
CA THR A 769 -23.04 13.11 17.21
C THR A 769 -23.81 14.06 18.13
N GLU A 770 -24.19 15.23 17.65
CA GLU A 770 -24.72 16.36 18.43
C GLU A 770 -26.16 16.77 18.08
N GLY A 771 -26.80 16.10 17.12
CA GLY A 771 -28.14 16.46 16.63
C GLY A 771 -29.34 16.03 17.48
N ALA A 772 -29.14 15.09 18.40
CA ALA A 772 -30.26 14.50 19.16
C ALA A 772 -30.66 15.29 20.43
N GLU A 773 -29.80 16.15 20.94
CA GLU A 773 -30.11 16.94 22.14
C GLU A 773 -31.13 18.06 21.90
N GLN A 774 -31.24 18.58 20.67
CA GLN A 774 -32.18 19.65 20.36
C GLN A 774 -33.61 19.16 20.07
N GLU A 775 -33.80 17.95 19.56
CA GLU A 775 -35.15 17.38 19.35
C GLU A 775 -35.75 16.73 20.60
N LEU A 776 -34.93 16.28 21.54
CA LEU A 776 -35.42 15.70 22.82
C LEU A 776 -35.92 16.74 23.80
N LEU A 777 -35.67 18.04 23.58
CA LEU A 777 -36.18 19.15 24.42
C LEU A 777 -37.49 19.76 23.93
N LEU A 778 -38.10 19.21 22.87
CA LEU A 778 -39.39 19.68 22.31
C LEU A 778 -40.56 18.71 22.52
N PHE A 779 -40.43 17.72 23.44
CA PHE A 779 -41.55 16.89 23.89
C PHE A 779 -41.73 17.01 25.40
#